data_d3ba3c05bf6268500d805eb66a36dd74
#
_entry.id   d3ba3c05bf6268500d805eb66a36dd74
#
_cell.length_a   1.000
_cell.length_b   1.000
_cell.length_c   1.000
_cell.angle_alpha   90.00
_cell.angle_beta   90.00
_cell.angle_gamma   90.00
#
_symmetry.space_group_name_H-M   'P 1'
#
loop_
_entity.id
_entity.type
_entity.pdbx_description
1 polymer ?
#
loop_
_entity_poly.entity_id
_entity_poly.type
_entity_poly.pdbx_seq_one_letter_code
_entity_poly.pdbx_strand_id
1 'polypeptide(L)'
;DMTLENPLCVLNVMKRHYDRYTPEMVAKVTGMDPDVMMKIWQVYAGTGKPGKAGALLYALGQTQHTYGGQNCRAMSIVQLLLGNIGVPGGGLNAMRGEPNVQGATDVACTVPDLPGYLKWPTAKKHRHLADYLHAETYADGYYSNKPKFMVSFLKEFFGENATVENDYGYEMLPKIGPRLPASAWTTMGTFHMMRDGRIKGYFAWGMNPAHSTPNAKFARNAMANLDWLVCADWFPTETATFWKAPDMDPAKIQTEVYFLPAALIYEKIGSISNSGRWVQWRQQGVLPPGEAKSDFEIIEVLFDRIRSLYQKEGGVYPDPILKANMDYKVDGKYDLRAVCWAINGYTVQDGKLLPGYAQLQADGSTACGMWIYSGYYNNEADKLDPMKQPTARRSKEDPSGMGLFSGWSFAWPANRRVLYNRASCDMKGRPWNPEKVFVEWKGDKWLQYDVGDFVTANPPDNKAFFMTWEQNARLFSYAMADGPMPEHYEPFESPTKNLLNDSVQAPCALFTEDKDNRRGTTQDYPYVCTTYSVTEQWQTGAQTRSIPWLNELISCNFIELSEELAKEKGIKNGDTVRVWNNRGSVKVRAMVTIRMQPMQINGKLTHVVGMPHHFSWAGSFATGDNGNDLTPNVGDPVSFIPEYKAFLVNIEKAA
;
A
#
# COMPACT_ATOMS: atom_id res chain seq x y z
N ASP A 1 9.48 -31.77 -12.93
CA ASP A 1 9.11 -33.18 -12.72
C ASP A 1 7.60 -33.33 -12.76
N MET A 2 7.11 -33.97 -13.82
CA MET A 2 5.65 -34.18 -14.03
C MET A 2 5.03 -35.24 -13.12
N THR A 3 5.86 -36.11 -12.56
CA THR A 3 5.39 -37.18 -11.62
C THR A 3 5.32 -36.71 -10.18
N LEU A 4 5.99 -35.61 -9.85
CA LEU A 4 6.19 -35.10 -8.48
C LEU A 4 6.93 -36.12 -7.55
N GLU A 5 7.64 -37.10 -8.12
CA GLU A 5 8.37 -38.12 -7.35
C GLU A 5 9.78 -37.70 -6.98
N ASN A 6 10.38 -36.78 -7.76
CA ASN A 6 11.73 -36.33 -7.49
C ASN A 6 11.80 -35.63 -6.10
N PRO A 7 12.71 -36.06 -5.21
CA PRO A 7 12.84 -35.46 -3.87
C PRO A 7 13.24 -33.96 -3.91
N LEU A 8 13.80 -33.46 -5.00
CA LEU A 8 14.12 -32.05 -5.21
C LEU A 8 12.98 -31.26 -5.87
N CYS A 9 11.85 -31.91 -6.18
CA CYS A 9 10.65 -31.19 -6.58
C CYS A 9 10.22 -30.21 -5.47
N VAL A 10 9.88 -28.97 -5.84
CA VAL A 10 9.53 -27.90 -4.89
C VAL A 10 8.46 -28.36 -3.90
N LEU A 11 7.43 -29.08 -4.36
CA LEU A 11 6.37 -29.60 -3.49
C LEU A 11 6.93 -30.56 -2.42
N ASN A 12 7.86 -31.46 -2.78
CA ASN A 12 8.48 -32.39 -1.84
C ASN A 12 9.45 -31.69 -0.88
N VAL A 13 10.16 -30.66 -1.35
CA VAL A 13 10.96 -29.79 -0.48
C VAL A 13 10.06 -29.07 0.52
N MET A 14 8.92 -28.51 0.09
CA MET A 14 7.95 -27.85 0.96
C MET A 14 7.36 -28.82 1.99
N LYS A 15 6.97 -30.04 1.60
CA LYS A 15 6.46 -31.05 2.53
C LYS A 15 7.45 -31.31 3.67
N ARG A 16 8.73 -31.55 3.34
CA ARG A 16 9.78 -31.77 4.36
C ARG A 16 10.04 -30.52 5.21
N HIS A 17 9.98 -29.32 4.59
CA HIS A 17 10.21 -28.07 5.29
C HIS A 17 9.12 -27.77 6.33
N TYR A 18 7.85 -28.05 5.98
CA TYR A 18 6.71 -27.78 6.84
C TYR A 18 6.27 -28.96 7.70
N ASP A 19 6.96 -30.10 7.67
CA ASP A 19 6.63 -31.29 8.45
C ASP A 19 6.57 -31.02 9.96
N ARG A 20 7.39 -30.10 10.45
CA ARG A 20 7.41 -29.67 11.85
C ARG A 20 6.18 -28.85 12.28
N TYR A 21 5.38 -28.34 11.35
CA TYR A 21 4.15 -27.59 11.62
C TYR A 21 2.96 -28.54 11.79
N THR A 22 3.07 -29.48 12.73
CA THR A 22 1.97 -30.40 13.00
C THR A 22 0.77 -29.68 13.61
N PRO A 23 -0.47 -30.23 13.48
CA PRO A 23 -1.65 -29.62 14.11
C PRO A 23 -1.47 -29.35 15.61
N GLU A 24 -0.85 -30.25 16.33
CA GLU A 24 -0.57 -30.14 17.77
C GLU A 24 0.42 -29.00 18.06
N MET A 25 1.47 -28.88 17.23
CA MET A 25 2.44 -27.78 17.35
C MET A 25 1.78 -26.43 17.06
N VAL A 26 0.98 -26.35 15.99
CA VAL A 26 0.28 -25.11 15.64
C VAL A 26 -0.73 -24.73 16.74
N ALA A 27 -1.50 -25.67 17.25
CA ALA A 27 -2.41 -25.42 18.37
C ALA A 27 -1.67 -24.90 19.62
N LYS A 28 -0.51 -25.46 19.93
CA LYS A 28 0.33 -25.06 21.06
C LYS A 28 0.88 -23.62 20.88
N VAL A 29 1.27 -23.26 19.67
CA VAL A 29 1.81 -21.91 19.34
C VAL A 29 0.71 -20.87 19.32
N THR A 30 -0.45 -21.18 18.75
CA THR A 30 -1.55 -20.22 18.54
C THR A 30 -2.53 -20.14 19.70
N GLY A 31 -2.55 -21.16 20.56
CA GLY A 31 -3.56 -21.28 21.62
C GLY A 31 -4.95 -21.68 21.09
N MET A 32 -5.07 -22.06 19.82
CA MET A 32 -6.34 -22.50 19.24
C MET A 32 -6.71 -23.90 19.70
N ASP A 33 -8.02 -24.16 19.84
CA ASP A 33 -8.53 -25.49 19.98
C ASP A 33 -8.21 -26.32 18.71
N PRO A 34 -7.54 -27.49 18.84
CA PRO A 34 -7.10 -28.26 17.69
C PRO A 34 -8.25 -28.78 16.82
N ASP A 35 -9.38 -29.15 17.41
CA ASP A 35 -10.53 -29.67 16.66
C ASP A 35 -11.20 -28.57 15.83
N VAL A 36 -11.33 -27.37 16.40
CA VAL A 36 -11.85 -26.20 15.69
C VAL A 36 -10.90 -25.80 14.56
N MET A 37 -9.61 -25.79 14.82
CA MET A 37 -8.57 -25.49 13.83
C MET A 37 -8.61 -26.49 12.67
N MET A 38 -8.64 -27.77 12.95
CA MET A 38 -8.72 -28.82 11.93
C MET A 38 -10.00 -28.72 11.10
N LYS A 39 -11.12 -28.40 11.72
CA LYS A 39 -12.39 -28.17 11.01
C LYS A 39 -12.31 -27.00 10.03
N ILE A 40 -11.70 -25.90 10.43
CA ILE A 40 -11.49 -24.72 9.56
C ILE A 40 -10.61 -25.13 8.37
N TRP A 41 -9.49 -25.81 8.61
CA TRP A 41 -8.59 -26.24 7.55
C TRP A 41 -9.27 -27.19 6.55
N GLN A 42 -10.04 -28.16 7.04
CA GLN A 42 -10.78 -29.11 6.20
C GLN A 42 -11.82 -28.42 5.33
N VAL A 43 -12.59 -27.47 5.90
CA VAL A 43 -13.57 -26.69 5.15
C VAL A 43 -12.88 -25.87 4.06
N TYR A 44 -11.78 -25.20 4.39
CA TYR A 44 -11.07 -24.38 3.41
C TYR A 44 -10.36 -25.25 2.35
N ALA A 45 -9.70 -26.32 2.74
CA ALA A 45 -9.10 -27.27 1.80
C ALA A 45 -10.13 -27.89 0.83
N GLY A 46 -11.38 -28.00 1.25
CA GLY A 46 -12.48 -28.45 0.41
C GLY A 46 -12.76 -27.56 -0.81
N THR A 47 -12.21 -26.34 -0.84
CA THR A 47 -12.32 -25.44 -2.01
C THR A 47 -11.37 -25.83 -3.15
N GLY A 48 -10.38 -26.70 -2.90
CA GLY A 48 -9.42 -27.17 -3.89
C GLY A 48 -9.95 -28.23 -4.87
N LYS A 49 -11.25 -28.22 -5.14
CA LYS A 49 -11.91 -29.13 -6.10
C LYS A 49 -12.41 -28.35 -7.31
N PRO A 50 -12.36 -28.92 -8.52
CA PRO A 50 -12.97 -28.31 -9.70
C PRO A 50 -14.42 -27.86 -9.44
N GLY A 51 -14.78 -26.66 -9.89
CA GLY A 51 -16.10 -26.08 -9.66
C GLY A 51 -16.31 -25.45 -8.28
N LYS A 52 -15.34 -25.53 -7.38
CA LYS A 52 -15.32 -24.82 -6.09
C LYS A 52 -14.24 -23.75 -6.08
N ALA A 53 -14.41 -22.75 -5.23
CA ALA A 53 -13.43 -21.69 -5.05
C ALA A 53 -13.48 -21.15 -3.63
N GLY A 54 -12.32 -20.69 -3.14
CA GLY A 54 -12.17 -20.00 -1.87
C GLY A 54 -11.38 -18.71 -2.05
N ALA A 55 -11.84 -17.61 -1.45
CA ALA A 55 -11.13 -16.35 -1.45
C ALA A 55 -10.56 -16.05 -0.06
N LEU A 56 -9.35 -15.51 -0.01
CA LEU A 56 -8.75 -14.93 1.19
C LEU A 56 -8.76 -13.41 1.05
N LEU A 57 -9.36 -12.75 2.03
CA LEU A 57 -9.37 -11.30 2.13
C LEU A 57 -8.50 -10.89 3.31
N TYR A 58 -7.59 -9.96 3.09
CA TYR A 58 -6.71 -9.48 4.16
C TYR A 58 -6.48 -7.97 4.06
N ALA A 59 -6.03 -7.41 5.15
CA ALA A 59 -5.61 -6.01 5.24
C ALA A 59 -4.47 -5.87 6.25
N LEU A 60 -4.35 -4.72 6.88
CA LEU A 60 -3.23 -4.33 7.73
C LEU A 60 -3.03 -5.22 8.96
N GLY A 61 -4.08 -5.91 9.44
CA GLY A 61 -3.94 -6.90 10.52
C GLY A 61 -2.98 -8.03 10.21
N GLN A 62 -2.78 -8.39 8.94
CA GLN A 62 -1.84 -9.40 8.49
C GLN A 62 -0.48 -8.84 8.06
N THR A 63 -0.44 -7.57 7.66
CA THR A 63 0.76 -6.98 7.05
C THR A 63 1.57 -6.10 8.00
N GLN A 64 0.96 -5.56 9.05
CA GLN A 64 1.64 -4.69 10.01
C GLN A 64 2.37 -5.47 11.11
N HIS A 65 3.26 -6.36 10.67
CA HIS A 65 4.16 -7.20 11.48
C HIS A 65 5.55 -7.23 10.87
N THR A 66 6.56 -7.54 11.66
CA THR A 66 7.94 -7.76 11.18
C THR A 66 8.07 -8.95 10.22
N TYR A 67 7.02 -9.73 10.07
CA TYR A 67 6.89 -10.89 9.15
C TYR A 67 5.65 -10.79 8.25
N GLY A 68 5.13 -9.59 8.02
CA GLY A 68 3.92 -9.36 7.23
C GLY A 68 4.03 -9.85 5.79
N GLY A 69 5.19 -9.70 5.17
CA GLY A 69 5.48 -10.23 3.83
C GLY A 69 5.35 -11.75 3.77
N GLN A 70 5.80 -12.46 4.81
CA GLN A 70 5.67 -13.92 4.90
C GLN A 70 4.22 -14.37 5.06
N ASN A 71 3.40 -13.64 5.82
CA ASN A 71 1.96 -13.90 5.93
C ASN A 71 1.28 -13.85 4.55
N CYS A 72 1.57 -12.83 3.75
CA CYS A 72 1.02 -12.69 2.40
C CYS A 72 1.48 -13.83 1.47
N ARG A 73 2.76 -14.24 1.55
CA ARG A 73 3.29 -15.35 0.77
C ARG A 73 2.67 -16.68 1.17
N ALA A 74 2.49 -16.94 2.46
CA ALA A 74 1.85 -18.16 2.96
C ALA A 74 0.40 -18.28 2.45
N MET A 75 -0.38 -17.19 2.52
CA MET A 75 -1.73 -17.15 1.96
C MET A 75 -1.74 -17.38 0.44
N SER A 76 -0.77 -16.80 -0.28
CA SER A 76 -0.64 -16.98 -1.73
C SER A 76 -0.33 -18.43 -2.10
N ILE A 77 0.57 -19.09 -1.34
CA ILE A 77 0.93 -20.49 -1.54
C ILE A 77 -0.29 -21.39 -1.33
N VAL A 78 -1.07 -21.16 -0.28
CA VAL A 78 -2.31 -21.91 -0.03
C VAL A 78 -3.29 -21.76 -1.21
N GLN A 79 -3.49 -20.55 -1.70
CA GLN A 79 -4.38 -20.31 -2.84
C GLN A 79 -3.91 -20.97 -4.13
N LEU A 80 -2.59 -20.98 -4.37
CA LEU A 80 -2.00 -21.68 -5.53
C LEU A 80 -2.15 -23.21 -5.41
N LEU A 81 -1.89 -23.79 -4.24
CA LEU A 81 -2.02 -25.24 -4.00
C LEU A 81 -3.47 -25.72 -4.14
N LEU A 82 -4.44 -24.89 -3.76
CA LEU A 82 -5.86 -25.18 -3.88
C LEU A 82 -6.46 -24.87 -5.26
N GLY A 83 -5.68 -24.26 -6.17
CA GLY A 83 -6.19 -23.86 -7.47
C GLY A 83 -7.21 -22.71 -7.43
N ASN A 84 -7.19 -21.89 -6.40
CA ASN A 84 -8.13 -20.79 -6.19
C ASN A 84 -7.74 -19.51 -6.94
N ILE A 85 -6.64 -19.49 -7.67
CA ILE A 85 -6.20 -18.32 -8.46
C ILE A 85 -6.79 -18.39 -9.86
N GLY A 86 -7.39 -17.30 -10.30
CA GLY A 86 -7.95 -17.17 -11.65
C GLY A 86 -9.35 -17.76 -11.82
N VAL A 87 -9.98 -18.26 -10.80
CA VAL A 87 -11.34 -18.82 -10.85
C VAL A 87 -12.37 -17.84 -10.24
N PRO A 88 -13.62 -17.83 -10.73
CA PRO A 88 -14.68 -17.01 -10.17
C PRO A 88 -14.91 -17.34 -8.68
N GLY A 89 -14.85 -16.32 -7.81
CA GLY A 89 -15.00 -16.47 -6.36
C GLY A 89 -13.74 -16.93 -5.63
N GLY A 90 -12.63 -17.13 -6.35
CA GLY A 90 -11.30 -17.41 -5.78
C GLY A 90 -10.43 -16.17 -5.64
N GLY A 91 -9.19 -16.38 -5.23
CA GLY A 91 -8.16 -15.36 -5.20
C GLY A 91 -7.69 -14.93 -3.82
N LEU A 92 -6.69 -14.07 -3.84
CA LEU A 92 -6.15 -13.40 -2.67
C LEU A 92 -6.35 -11.89 -2.84
N ASN A 93 -7.08 -11.27 -1.92
CA ASN A 93 -7.53 -9.89 -2.06
C ASN A 93 -7.04 -9.03 -0.90
N ALA A 94 -6.14 -8.09 -1.21
CA ALA A 94 -5.79 -7.03 -0.29
C ALA A 94 -6.91 -5.99 -0.26
N MET A 95 -7.62 -5.90 0.86
CA MET A 95 -8.70 -4.94 1.05
C MET A 95 -8.12 -3.59 1.44
N ARG A 96 -8.07 -2.66 0.48
CA ARG A 96 -7.54 -1.32 0.71
C ARG A 96 -8.48 -0.51 1.60
N GLY A 97 -7.95 0.10 2.66
CA GLY A 97 -8.74 0.88 3.62
C GLY A 97 -9.20 2.22 3.07
N GLU A 98 -8.30 2.95 2.41
CA GLU A 98 -8.60 4.26 1.83
C GLU A 98 -9.21 4.13 0.43
N PRO A 99 -10.14 5.05 0.06
CA PRO A 99 -10.84 4.98 -1.21
C PRO A 99 -9.94 5.01 -2.45
N ASN A 100 -8.83 5.74 -2.40
CA ASN A 100 -7.93 5.95 -3.54
C ASN A 100 -6.53 5.34 -3.34
N VAL A 101 -6.34 4.45 -2.40
CA VAL A 101 -5.01 3.86 -2.18
C VAL A 101 -4.51 3.06 -3.39
N GLN A 102 -5.42 2.42 -4.13
CA GLN A 102 -5.06 1.76 -5.38
C GLN A 102 -4.58 2.78 -6.42
N GLY A 103 -5.32 3.87 -6.63
CA GLY A 103 -4.93 4.94 -7.55
C GLY A 103 -3.62 5.61 -7.15
N ALA A 104 -3.43 5.92 -5.87
CA ALA A 104 -2.18 6.48 -5.36
C ALA A 104 -0.98 5.55 -5.59
N THR A 105 -1.19 4.23 -5.47
CA THR A 105 -0.15 3.24 -5.79
C THR A 105 0.11 3.19 -7.30
N ASP A 106 -0.92 3.20 -8.12
CA ASP A 106 -0.81 3.17 -9.58
C ASP A 106 -0.01 4.36 -10.14
N VAL A 107 -0.17 5.55 -9.55
CA VAL A 107 0.59 6.76 -9.95
C VAL A 107 1.92 6.92 -9.20
N ALA A 108 2.32 5.89 -8.43
CA ALA A 108 3.59 5.84 -7.69
C ALA A 108 3.73 6.83 -6.52
N CYS A 109 2.62 7.34 -5.96
CA CYS A 109 2.66 8.18 -4.75
C CYS A 109 2.99 7.40 -3.48
N THR A 110 2.78 6.08 -3.47
CA THR A 110 2.93 5.24 -2.26
C THR A 110 4.00 4.16 -2.38
N VAL A 111 4.66 4.05 -3.51
CA VAL A 111 5.71 3.05 -3.80
C VAL A 111 6.89 3.70 -4.50
N PRO A 112 8.12 3.18 -4.33
CA PRO A 112 9.31 3.74 -4.97
C PRO A 112 9.44 3.26 -6.43
N ASP A 113 8.41 3.49 -7.23
CA ASP A 113 8.35 3.21 -8.66
C ASP A 113 8.01 4.47 -9.45
N LEU A 114 8.08 4.42 -10.76
CA LEU A 114 7.49 5.41 -11.66
C LEU A 114 6.02 5.05 -11.94
N PRO A 115 5.20 6.00 -12.44
CA PRO A 115 3.80 5.73 -12.77
C PRO A 115 3.61 4.47 -13.61
N GLY A 116 2.58 3.70 -13.27
CA GLY A 116 2.31 2.43 -13.96
C GLY A 116 3.26 1.30 -13.61
N TYR A 117 3.87 1.34 -12.43
CA TYR A 117 4.80 0.32 -11.93
C TYR A 117 6.04 0.13 -12.82
N LEU A 118 6.45 1.17 -13.51
CA LEU A 118 7.76 1.21 -14.14
C LEU A 118 8.81 1.36 -13.03
N LYS A 119 9.82 0.52 -13.06
CA LYS A 119 10.83 0.52 -12.02
C LYS A 119 11.61 1.83 -11.98
N TRP A 120 11.81 2.39 -10.79
CA TRP A 120 12.62 3.59 -10.67
C TRP A 120 14.08 3.30 -11.07
N PRO A 121 14.69 4.12 -11.93
CA PRO A 121 16.08 3.92 -12.34
C PRO A 121 17.06 4.00 -11.17
N THR A 122 18.09 3.15 -11.20
CA THR A 122 19.19 3.19 -10.24
C THR A 122 20.47 3.67 -10.93
N ALA A 123 21.23 4.54 -10.29
CA ALA A 123 22.46 5.09 -10.84
C ALA A 123 23.52 4.03 -11.18
N LYS A 124 23.48 2.87 -10.53
CA LYS A 124 24.44 1.77 -10.75
C LYS A 124 24.13 0.94 -11.99
N LYS A 125 22.85 0.59 -12.21
CA LYS A 125 22.43 -0.37 -13.24
C LYS A 125 21.81 0.28 -14.47
N HIS A 126 21.23 1.47 -14.31
CA HIS A 126 20.39 2.11 -15.30
C HIS A 126 20.95 3.49 -15.65
N ARG A 127 22.21 3.53 -16.09
CA ARG A 127 22.90 4.80 -16.39
C ARG A 127 22.25 5.52 -17.56
N HIS A 128 21.99 4.80 -18.64
CA HIS A 128 21.38 5.27 -19.87
C HIS A 128 20.02 4.59 -20.10
N LEU A 129 19.20 5.13 -20.98
CA LEU A 129 17.91 4.53 -21.34
C LEU A 129 18.09 3.10 -21.87
N ALA A 130 19.11 2.87 -22.69
CA ALA A 130 19.41 1.54 -23.22
C ALA A 130 19.68 0.51 -22.11
N ASP A 131 20.45 0.87 -21.08
CA ASP A 131 20.71 0.00 -19.92
C ASP A 131 19.42 -0.35 -19.19
N TYR A 132 18.56 0.66 -18.97
CA TYR A 132 17.27 0.47 -18.32
C TYR A 132 16.37 -0.47 -19.12
N LEU A 133 16.23 -0.21 -20.41
CA LEU A 133 15.38 -1.03 -21.28
C LEU A 133 15.90 -2.46 -21.39
N HIS A 134 17.23 -2.66 -21.47
CA HIS A 134 17.83 -3.98 -21.47
C HIS A 134 17.57 -4.75 -20.18
N ALA A 135 17.70 -4.09 -19.03
CA ALA A 135 17.54 -4.74 -17.72
C ALA A 135 16.09 -5.02 -17.35
N GLU A 136 15.16 -4.16 -17.78
CA GLU A 136 13.80 -4.14 -17.26
C GLU A 136 12.73 -4.61 -18.26
N THR A 137 13.08 -4.82 -19.53
CA THR A 137 12.14 -5.35 -20.53
C THR A 137 12.11 -6.87 -20.45
N TYR A 138 10.93 -7.40 -20.27
CA TYR A 138 10.73 -8.86 -20.20
C TYR A 138 10.50 -9.43 -21.60
N ALA A 139 10.79 -10.72 -21.75
CA ALA A 139 10.63 -11.42 -23.03
C ALA A 139 9.15 -11.57 -23.44
N ASP A 140 8.24 -11.59 -22.47
CA ASP A 140 6.80 -11.79 -22.68
C ASP A 140 5.98 -11.07 -21.61
N GLY A 141 4.65 -11.06 -21.75
CA GLY A 141 3.73 -10.38 -20.85
C GLY A 141 3.65 -8.87 -21.08
N TYR A 142 2.98 -8.14 -20.22
CA TYR A 142 2.79 -6.69 -20.36
C TYR A 142 4.12 -5.93 -20.44
N TYR A 143 5.07 -6.32 -19.64
CA TYR A 143 6.35 -5.61 -19.53
C TYR A 143 7.34 -5.90 -20.67
N SER A 144 6.97 -6.73 -21.66
CA SER A 144 7.66 -6.78 -22.95
C SER A 144 7.48 -5.47 -23.74
N ASN A 145 6.46 -4.67 -23.39
CA ASN A 145 6.19 -3.36 -23.97
C ASN A 145 6.85 -2.19 -23.22
N LYS A 146 7.74 -2.44 -22.25
CA LYS A 146 8.40 -1.37 -21.48
C LYS A 146 9.07 -0.29 -22.35
N PRO A 147 9.69 -0.58 -23.49
CA PRO A 147 10.22 0.48 -24.35
C PRO A 147 9.16 1.52 -24.73
N LYS A 148 7.98 1.08 -25.13
CA LYS A 148 6.85 1.98 -25.46
C LYS A 148 6.38 2.78 -24.26
N PHE A 149 6.27 2.12 -23.11
CA PHE A 149 5.80 2.74 -21.88
C PHE A 149 6.77 3.80 -21.38
N MET A 150 8.06 3.47 -21.34
CA MET A 150 9.10 4.36 -20.84
C MET A 150 9.33 5.56 -21.75
N VAL A 151 9.42 5.34 -23.06
CA VAL A 151 9.62 6.45 -24.01
C VAL A 151 8.41 7.38 -24.01
N SER A 152 7.18 6.84 -24.03
CA SER A 152 5.97 7.68 -23.97
C SER A 152 5.85 8.44 -22.64
N PHE A 153 6.28 7.84 -21.52
CA PHE A 153 6.35 8.52 -20.23
C PHE A 153 7.36 9.69 -20.26
N LEU A 154 8.55 9.45 -20.75
CA LEU A 154 9.58 10.50 -20.89
C LEU A 154 9.10 11.64 -21.81
N LYS A 155 8.42 11.27 -22.90
CA LYS A 155 7.86 12.23 -23.83
C LYS A 155 6.77 13.10 -23.21
N GLU A 156 5.94 12.53 -22.35
CA GLU A 156 4.98 13.30 -21.54
C GLU A 156 5.69 14.17 -20.50
N PHE A 157 6.66 13.61 -19.79
CA PHE A 157 7.31 14.27 -18.66
C PHE A 157 8.22 15.44 -19.08
N PHE A 158 8.85 15.37 -20.26
CA PHE A 158 9.77 16.41 -20.76
C PHE A 158 9.30 17.09 -22.05
N GLY A 159 8.15 16.70 -22.61
CA GLY A 159 7.54 17.33 -23.77
C GLY A 159 8.49 17.47 -24.97
N GLU A 160 8.65 18.69 -25.47
CA GLU A 160 9.53 19.00 -26.59
C GLU A 160 11.03 18.78 -26.27
N ASN A 161 11.40 18.85 -24.99
CA ASN A 161 12.76 18.61 -24.54
C ASN A 161 13.16 17.12 -24.56
N ALA A 162 12.21 16.21 -24.78
CA ALA A 162 12.45 14.79 -24.94
C ALA A 162 12.66 14.45 -26.41
N THR A 163 13.90 14.30 -26.84
CA THR A 163 14.28 13.98 -28.24
C THR A 163 15.05 12.68 -28.32
N VAL A 164 15.15 12.11 -29.52
CA VAL A 164 15.94 10.89 -29.76
C VAL A 164 17.41 11.09 -29.38
N GLU A 165 17.96 12.28 -29.68
CA GLU A 165 19.37 12.60 -29.47
C GLU A 165 19.77 12.66 -27.99
N ASN A 166 18.81 12.89 -27.09
CA ASN A 166 19.06 12.95 -25.65
C ASN A 166 18.38 11.80 -24.88
N ASP A 167 18.15 10.66 -25.54
CA ASP A 167 17.45 9.52 -24.94
C ASP A 167 16.11 9.93 -24.30
N TYR A 168 15.36 10.79 -24.96
CA TYR A 168 14.08 11.36 -24.51
C TYR A 168 14.16 12.06 -23.14
N GLY A 169 15.33 12.60 -22.80
CA GLY A 169 15.54 13.29 -21.52
C GLY A 169 15.78 12.34 -20.34
N TYR A 170 16.03 11.07 -20.58
CA TYR A 170 16.23 10.04 -19.55
C TYR A 170 17.30 10.42 -18.50
N GLU A 171 18.37 11.11 -18.91
CA GLU A 171 19.43 11.56 -17.98
C GLU A 171 18.93 12.58 -16.95
N MET A 172 17.84 13.29 -17.25
CA MET A 172 17.22 14.25 -16.33
C MET A 172 16.35 13.59 -15.26
N LEU A 173 15.97 12.31 -15.42
CA LEU A 173 15.26 11.59 -14.37
C LEU A 173 16.15 11.36 -13.15
N PRO A 174 15.64 11.61 -11.94
CA PRO A 174 16.33 11.23 -10.72
C PRO A 174 16.61 9.73 -10.70
N LYS A 175 17.79 9.34 -10.25
CA LYS A 175 18.20 7.93 -10.13
C LYS A 175 18.50 7.62 -8.67
N ILE A 176 18.01 6.47 -8.19
CA ILE A 176 18.35 6.01 -6.84
C ILE A 176 19.86 5.75 -6.77
N GLY A 177 20.54 6.53 -5.94
CA GLY A 177 21.98 6.42 -5.74
C GLY A 177 22.38 5.25 -4.83
N PRO A 178 23.63 4.77 -4.92
CA PRO A 178 24.12 3.64 -4.12
C PRO A 178 24.40 4.00 -2.65
N ARG A 179 24.30 5.28 -2.29
CA ARG A 179 24.72 5.78 -0.96
C ARG A 179 23.75 5.48 0.17
N LEU A 180 22.51 5.09 -0.15
CA LEU A 180 21.48 4.81 0.85
C LEU A 180 20.95 3.39 0.67
N PRO A 181 20.79 2.62 1.75
CA PRO A 181 20.12 1.34 1.70
C PRO A 181 18.63 1.54 1.37
N ALA A 182 17.96 0.51 0.84
CA ALA A 182 16.53 0.56 0.53
C ALA A 182 15.68 0.94 1.76
N SER A 183 16.08 0.49 2.95
CA SER A 183 15.42 0.83 4.22
C SER A 183 15.42 2.33 4.55
N ALA A 184 16.34 3.12 4.01
CA ALA A 184 16.37 4.57 4.22
C ALA A 184 15.19 5.30 3.54
N TRP A 185 14.61 4.71 2.50
CA TRP A 185 13.48 5.26 1.75
C TRP A 185 12.12 4.84 2.31
N THR A 186 12.10 4.14 3.44
CA THR A 186 10.88 3.76 4.15
C THR A 186 10.43 4.89 5.07
N THR A 187 9.17 4.84 5.52
CA THR A 187 8.69 5.76 6.55
C THR A 187 9.62 5.76 7.77
N MET A 188 9.97 4.60 8.29
CA MET A 188 10.88 4.48 9.44
C MET A 188 12.26 5.09 9.13
N GLY A 189 12.86 4.72 8.00
CA GLY A 189 14.17 5.23 7.58
C GLY A 189 14.19 6.74 7.38
N THR A 190 13.11 7.31 6.87
CA THR A 190 12.96 8.75 6.72
C THR A 190 13.08 9.47 8.06
N PHE A 191 12.42 8.99 9.11
CA PHE A 191 12.53 9.57 10.44
C PHE A 191 13.89 9.34 11.11
N HIS A 192 14.56 8.23 10.82
CA HIS A 192 15.96 8.04 11.22
C HIS A 192 16.88 9.08 10.54
N MET A 193 16.68 9.34 9.25
CA MET A 193 17.45 10.37 8.53
C MET A 193 17.16 11.79 9.03
N MET A 194 15.91 12.09 9.44
CA MET A 194 15.57 13.35 10.09
C MET A 194 16.27 13.49 11.45
N ARG A 195 16.22 12.44 12.29
CA ARG A 195 16.93 12.40 13.57
C ARG A 195 18.41 12.69 13.40
N ASP A 196 19.03 12.13 12.38
CA ASP A 196 20.45 12.26 12.09
C ASP A 196 20.79 13.56 11.33
N GLY A 197 19.83 14.47 11.13
CA GLY A 197 20.00 15.77 10.46
C GLY A 197 20.32 15.69 8.96
N ARG A 198 20.06 14.54 8.33
CA ARG A 198 20.30 14.32 6.89
C ARG A 198 19.15 14.80 6.01
N ILE A 199 17.96 14.92 6.56
CA ILE A 199 16.79 15.55 5.94
C ILE A 199 16.61 16.90 6.61
N LYS A 200 16.56 17.96 5.83
CA LYS A 200 16.45 19.34 6.30
C LYS A 200 15.07 19.93 6.12
N GLY A 201 14.33 19.46 5.11
CA GLY A 201 12.99 19.90 4.83
C GLY A 201 12.06 18.72 4.54
N TYR A 202 10.78 18.86 4.88
CA TYR A 202 9.81 17.79 4.70
C TYR A 202 8.44 18.33 4.28
N PHE A 203 7.84 17.68 3.29
CA PHE A 203 6.45 17.90 2.91
C PHE A 203 5.58 16.78 3.47
N ALA A 204 4.67 17.10 4.37
CA ALA A 204 3.59 16.22 4.84
C ALA A 204 2.32 16.54 4.06
N TRP A 205 2.02 15.76 3.04
CA TRP A 205 0.91 16.00 2.12
C TRP A 205 -0.24 15.05 2.40
N GLY A 206 -1.29 15.54 3.07
CA GLY A 206 -2.43 14.73 3.50
C GLY A 206 -2.02 13.57 4.41
N MET A 207 -0.95 13.72 5.17
CA MET A 207 -0.40 12.71 6.08
C MET A 207 -0.19 13.28 7.48
N ASN A 208 -0.36 12.41 8.48
CA ASN A 208 -0.23 12.79 9.88
C ASN A 208 0.85 11.98 10.62
N PRO A 209 2.14 12.03 10.19
CA PRO A 209 3.20 11.19 10.74
C PRO A 209 3.52 11.42 12.22
N ALA A 210 3.30 12.61 12.77
CA ALA A 210 3.48 12.87 14.20
C ALA A 210 2.56 12.02 15.10
N HIS A 211 1.51 11.44 14.50
CA HIS A 211 0.59 10.52 15.13
C HIS A 211 0.76 9.09 14.59
N SER A 212 0.78 8.91 13.27
CA SER A 212 0.64 7.59 12.63
C SER A 212 1.92 6.77 12.59
N THR A 213 3.08 7.39 12.76
CA THR A 213 4.36 6.67 12.72
C THR A 213 4.52 5.79 13.96
N PRO A 214 5.10 4.57 13.84
CA PRO A 214 5.41 3.76 15.01
C PRO A 214 6.42 4.50 15.88
N ASN A 215 6.32 4.34 17.19
CA ASN A 215 7.04 5.17 18.15
C ASN A 215 6.88 6.67 17.82
N ALA A 216 5.64 7.16 17.88
CA ALA A 216 5.32 8.51 17.39
C ALA A 216 6.11 9.61 18.12
N LYS A 217 6.51 9.38 19.36
CA LYS A 217 7.46 10.24 20.10
C LYS A 217 8.80 10.37 19.38
N PHE A 218 9.35 9.26 18.88
CA PHE A 218 10.58 9.29 18.08
C PHE A 218 10.41 10.14 16.82
N ALA A 219 9.26 10.00 16.12
CA ALA A 219 8.99 10.78 14.92
C ALA A 219 8.87 12.28 15.21
N ARG A 220 8.19 12.68 16.30
CA ARG A 220 8.10 14.10 16.72
C ARG A 220 9.49 14.68 17.03
N ASN A 221 10.31 13.95 17.77
CA ASN A 221 11.68 14.37 18.07
C ASN A 221 12.55 14.47 16.80
N ALA A 222 12.34 13.59 15.82
CA ALA A 222 13.05 13.67 14.55
C ALA A 222 12.64 14.91 13.74
N MET A 223 11.33 15.23 13.70
CA MET A 223 10.82 16.44 13.04
C MET A 223 11.37 17.73 13.64
N ALA A 224 11.69 17.74 14.93
CA ALA A 224 12.33 18.90 15.59
C ALA A 224 13.75 19.21 15.09
N ASN A 225 14.37 18.34 14.30
CA ASN A 225 15.66 18.56 13.65
C ASN A 225 15.56 19.09 12.21
N LEU A 226 14.34 19.30 11.71
CA LEU A 226 14.12 19.90 10.39
C LEU A 226 14.36 21.42 10.45
N ASP A 227 14.85 21.98 9.35
CA ASP A 227 14.88 23.43 9.16
C ASP A 227 13.45 23.95 8.86
N TRP A 228 12.69 23.18 8.06
CA TRP A 228 11.32 23.52 7.73
C TRP A 228 10.42 22.28 7.50
N LEU A 229 9.11 22.46 7.75
CA LEU A 229 8.06 21.48 7.54
C LEU A 229 6.88 22.14 6.84
N VAL A 230 6.47 21.63 5.70
CA VAL A 230 5.26 22.07 4.99
C VAL A 230 4.17 21.02 5.15
N CYS A 231 3.02 21.40 5.68
CA CYS A 231 1.85 20.55 5.84
C CYS A 231 0.72 21.05 4.92
N ALA A 232 0.32 20.24 3.95
CA ALA A 232 -0.88 20.47 3.16
C ALA A 232 -1.98 19.52 3.64
N ASP A 233 -2.97 20.04 4.35
CA ASP A 233 -4.02 19.23 4.96
C ASP A 233 -5.31 20.05 5.15
N TRP A 234 -6.40 19.38 5.48
CA TRP A 234 -7.70 19.98 5.74
C TRP A 234 -7.75 20.70 7.09
N PHE A 235 -7.08 20.16 8.07
CA PHE A 235 -7.01 20.67 9.45
C PHE A 235 -5.57 20.74 9.92
N PRO A 236 -5.25 21.62 10.90
CA PRO A 236 -3.98 21.58 11.60
C PRO A 236 -3.88 20.29 12.42
N THR A 237 -3.35 19.24 11.79
CA THR A 237 -3.16 17.91 12.41
C THR A 237 -2.03 17.91 13.43
N GLU A 238 -1.81 16.77 14.09
CA GLU A 238 -0.69 16.57 14.99
C GLU A 238 0.65 16.88 14.31
N THR A 239 0.79 16.59 13.02
CA THR A 239 2.00 16.92 12.27
C THR A 239 2.18 18.43 12.09
N ALA A 240 1.11 19.11 11.71
CA ALA A 240 1.15 20.58 11.57
C ALA A 240 1.31 21.32 12.91
N THR A 241 1.10 20.62 14.02
CA THR A 241 1.20 21.18 15.37
C THR A 241 2.12 20.37 16.30
N PHE A 242 3.09 19.64 15.75
CA PHE A 242 3.87 18.65 16.51
C PHE A 242 4.61 19.25 17.72
N TRP A 243 5.00 20.52 17.66
CA TRP A 243 5.62 21.25 18.77
C TRP A 243 4.71 21.47 19.97
N LYS A 244 3.38 21.28 19.81
CA LYS A 244 2.37 21.38 20.89
C LYS A 244 2.11 20.04 21.58
N ALA A 245 2.77 18.97 21.14
CA ALA A 245 2.61 17.67 21.76
C ALA A 245 3.00 17.72 23.25
N PRO A 246 2.32 16.95 24.13
CA PRO A 246 2.59 16.99 25.57
C PRO A 246 4.04 16.67 25.97
N ASP A 247 4.76 15.96 25.13
CA ASP A 247 6.15 15.53 25.33
C ASP A 247 7.18 16.46 24.66
N MET A 248 6.74 17.59 24.06
CA MET A 248 7.59 18.53 23.35
C MET A 248 7.71 19.85 24.11
N ASP A 249 8.85 20.50 23.98
CA ASP A 249 9.11 21.84 24.51
C ASP A 249 9.21 22.85 23.35
N PRO A 250 8.18 23.65 23.09
CA PRO A 250 8.16 24.58 21.96
C PRO A 250 9.35 25.55 21.93
N ALA A 251 9.90 25.91 23.10
CA ALA A 251 11.02 26.86 23.19
C ALA A 251 12.33 26.28 22.63
N LYS A 252 12.43 24.96 22.47
CA LYS A 252 13.62 24.27 21.96
C LYS A 252 13.52 23.90 20.47
N ILE A 253 12.37 24.12 19.84
CA ILE A 253 12.11 23.71 18.46
C ILE A 253 12.35 24.89 17.55
N GLN A 254 13.23 24.70 16.56
CA GLN A 254 13.56 25.74 15.56
C GLN A 254 12.93 25.46 14.19
N THR A 255 12.25 24.32 14.00
CA THR A 255 11.60 23.97 12.76
C THR A 255 10.52 24.98 12.40
N GLU A 256 10.65 25.61 11.24
CA GLU A 256 9.63 26.50 10.70
C GLU A 256 8.52 25.68 10.04
N VAL A 257 7.27 25.88 10.45
CA VAL A 257 6.12 25.11 9.96
C VAL A 257 5.21 25.98 9.09
N TYR A 258 5.00 25.54 7.87
CA TYR A 258 4.07 26.14 6.92
C TYR A 258 2.84 25.27 6.78
N PHE A 259 1.67 25.82 7.05
CA PHE A 259 0.41 25.14 6.85
C PHE A 259 -0.29 25.67 5.60
N LEU A 260 -0.55 24.77 4.63
CA LEU A 260 -1.26 25.06 3.39
C LEU A 260 -2.65 24.43 3.47
N PRO A 261 -3.74 25.23 3.58
CA PRO A 261 -5.08 24.68 3.65
C PRO A 261 -5.45 24.01 2.33
N ALA A 262 -5.76 22.73 2.38
CA ALA A 262 -6.13 21.92 1.23
C ALA A 262 -7.65 21.71 1.16
N ALA A 263 -8.18 21.69 -0.06
CA ALA A 263 -9.59 21.44 -0.31
C ALA A 263 -9.99 20.01 0.04
N LEU A 264 -11.15 19.85 0.65
CA LEU A 264 -11.78 18.57 0.92
C LEU A 264 -12.15 17.83 -0.37
N ILE A 265 -12.44 16.55 -0.25
CA ILE A 265 -12.79 15.68 -1.38
C ILE A 265 -14.02 16.17 -2.16
N TYR A 266 -14.98 16.84 -1.51
CA TYR A 266 -16.19 17.41 -2.14
C TYR A 266 -15.98 18.81 -2.73
N GLU A 267 -14.86 19.42 -2.40
CA GLU A 267 -14.52 20.79 -2.78
C GLU A 267 -13.62 20.85 -4.01
N LYS A 268 -13.32 19.70 -4.62
CA LYS A 268 -12.44 19.59 -5.79
C LYS A 268 -12.89 18.50 -6.74
N ILE A 269 -12.55 18.64 -8.02
CA ILE A 269 -12.66 17.61 -9.04
C ILE A 269 -11.54 16.57 -8.83
N GLY A 270 -11.78 15.33 -9.17
CA GLY A 270 -10.76 14.29 -9.16
C GLY A 270 -11.27 12.92 -9.52
N SER A 271 -10.43 11.92 -9.34
CA SER A 271 -10.77 10.52 -9.54
C SER A 271 -10.37 9.67 -8.35
N ILE A 272 -11.02 8.52 -8.25
CA ILE A 272 -10.73 7.48 -7.27
C ILE A 272 -10.58 6.15 -8.01
N SER A 273 -9.50 5.43 -7.76
CA SER A 273 -9.36 4.03 -8.14
C SER A 273 -9.42 3.14 -6.90
N ASN A 274 -10.35 2.21 -6.87
CA ASN A 274 -10.52 1.28 -5.74
C ASN A 274 -9.74 -0.03 -5.93
N SER A 275 -9.82 -0.93 -4.94
CA SER A 275 -9.16 -2.25 -4.96
C SER A 275 -9.59 -3.15 -6.13
N GLY A 276 -10.80 -2.95 -6.64
CA GLY A 276 -11.29 -3.62 -7.85
C GLY A 276 -10.76 -3.03 -9.15
N ARG A 277 -9.89 -2.05 -9.07
CA ARG A 277 -9.31 -1.28 -10.19
C ARG A 277 -10.36 -0.53 -11.01
N TRP A 278 -11.40 -0.09 -10.35
CA TRP A 278 -12.43 0.76 -10.94
C TRP A 278 -12.07 2.21 -10.69
N VAL A 279 -12.09 3.02 -11.74
CA VAL A 279 -11.88 4.47 -11.69
C VAL A 279 -13.21 5.16 -11.75
N GLN A 280 -13.46 6.00 -10.78
CA GLN A 280 -14.65 6.85 -10.71
C GLN A 280 -14.24 8.32 -10.69
N TRP A 281 -14.91 9.14 -11.48
CA TRP A 281 -14.79 10.59 -11.43
C TRP A 281 -15.68 11.18 -10.34
N ARG A 282 -15.20 12.24 -9.72
CA ARG A 282 -15.92 13.05 -8.75
C ARG A 282 -16.03 14.48 -9.26
N GLN A 283 -17.19 15.05 -9.11
CA GLN A 283 -17.43 16.47 -9.36
C GLN A 283 -17.20 17.28 -8.08
N GLN A 284 -16.85 18.53 -8.24
CA GLN A 284 -16.90 19.50 -7.16
C GLN A 284 -18.35 19.79 -6.80
N GLY A 285 -18.72 19.52 -5.55
CA GLY A 285 -20.06 19.75 -5.05
C GLY A 285 -20.24 21.13 -4.39
N VAL A 286 -19.16 21.62 -3.78
CA VAL A 286 -19.11 22.94 -3.10
C VAL A 286 -17.75 23.60 -3.32
N LEU A 287 -17.69 24.91 -3.17
CA LEU A 287 -16.42 25.63 -3.24
C LEU A 287 -15.62 25.42 -1.95
N PRO A 288 -14.29 25.35 -2.03
CA PRO A 288 -13.45 25.30 -0.84
C PRO A 288 -13.60 26.60 -0.02
N PRO A 289 -13.54 26.51 1.31
CA PRO A 289 -13.67 27.68 2.18
C PRO A 289 -12.38 28.50 2.21
N GLY A 290 -12.51 29.81 2.37
CA GLY A 290 -11.39 30.73 2.58
C GLY A 290 -10.34 30.67 1.47
N GLU A 291 -9.09 30.39 1.84
CA GLU A 291 -7.96 30.29 0.92
C GLU A 291 -7.61 28.84 0.54
N ALA A 292 -8.42 27.85 0.94
CA ALA A 292 -8.16 26.45 0.64
C ALA A 292 -8.15 26.20 -0.87
N LYS A 293 -7.17 25.42 -1.32
CA LYS A 293 -6.96 25.06 -2.74
C LYS A 293 -6.90 23.56 -2.90
N SER A 294 -7.22 23.08 -4.10
CA SER A 294 -6.99 21.69 -4.43
C SER A 294 -5.49 21.36 -4.39
N ASP A 295 -5.14 20.10 -4.11
CA ASP A 295 -3.74 19.65 -4.14
C ASP A 295 -3.07 19.97 -5.48
N PHE A 296 -3.83 19.82 -6.57
CA PHE A 296 -3.38 20.15 -7.91
C PHE A 296 -2.96 21.63 -8.02
N GLU A 297 -3.81 22.56 -7.61
CA GLU A 297 -3.49 24.00 -7.64
C GLU A 297 -2.30 24.35 -6.74
N ILE A 298 -2.20 23.72 -5.57
CA ILE A 298 -1.06 23.94 -4.66
C ILE A 298 0.25 23.49 -5.33
N ILE A 299 0.27 22.29 -5.93
CA ILE A 299 1.45 21.73 -6.60
C ILE A 299 1.87 22.62 -7.77
N GLU A 300 0.93 23.04 -8.60
CA GLU A 300 1.20 23.86 -9.78
C GLU A 300 1.78 25.22 -9.42
N VAL A 301 1.19 25.90 -8.44
CA VAL A 301 1.70 27.18 -7.95
C VAL A 301 3.11 27.05 -7.36
N LEU A 302 3.35 25.99 -6.58
CA LEU A 302 4.68 25.71 -6.03
C LEU A 302 5.69 25.43 -7.15
N PHE A 303 5.31 24.62 -8.13
CA PHE A 303 6.20 24.28 -9.25
C PHE A 303 6.55 25.52 -10.10
N ASP A 304 5.56 26.33 -10.47
CA ASP A 304 5.78 27.56 -11.22
C ASP A 304 6.72 28.52 -10.46
N ARG A 305 6.56 28.61 -9.14
CA ARG A 305 7.43 29.46 -8.31
C ARG A 305 8.85 28.92 -8.23
N ILE A 306 9.01 27.63 -8.03
CA ILE A 306 10.32 26.96 -8.02
C ILE A 306 11.01 27.14 -9.38
N ARG A 307 10.30 26.90 -10.48
CA ARG A 307 10.82 27.07 -11.84
C ARG A 307 11.30 28.52 -12.07
N SER A 308 10.51 29.50 -11.66
CA SER A 308 10.88 30.91 -11.78
C SER A 308 12.14 31.26 -10.99
N LEU A 309 12.33 30.68 -9.80
CA LEU A 309 13.55 30.85 -9.03
C LEU A 309 14.76 30.22 -9.72
N TYR A 310 14.62 28.99 -10.26
CA TYR A 310 15.68 28.33 -11.04
C TYR A 310 16.05 29.12 -12.30
N GLN A 311 15.06 29.69 -12.99
CA GLN A 311 15.33 30.57 -14.14
C GLN A 311 16.14 31.81 -13.77
N LYS A 312 15.85 32.39 -12.62
CA LYS A 312 16.48 33.65 -12.15
C LYS A 312 17.86 33.39 -11.53
N GLU A 313 17.98 32.37 -10.71
CA GLU A 313 19.13 32.16 -9.80
C GLU A 313 20.02 31.00 -10.21
N GLY A 314 19.55 30.14 -11.14
CA GLY A 314 20.21 28.91 -11.50
C GLY A 314 20.09 27.84 -10.39
N GLY A 315 21.01 26.89 -10.37
CA GLY A 315 21.05 25.81 -9.39
C GLY A 315 22.01 24.71 -9.82
N VAL A 316 22.21 23.73 -8.95
CA VAL A 316 23.18 22.63 -9.21
C VAL A 316 22.70 21.71 -10.35
N TYR A 317 21.38 21.48 -10.43
CA TYR A 317 20.76 20.65 -11.47
C TYR A 317 19.49 21.35 -11.99
N PRO A 318 19.62 22.42 -12.81
CA PRO A 318 18.47 23.21 -13.26
C PRO A 318 17.61 22.50 -14.30
N ASP A 319 18.23 21.68 -15.17
CA ASP A 319 17.58 21.08 -16.34
C ASP A 319 16.30 20.27 -16.01
N PRO A 320 16.29 19.37 -15.00
CA PRO A 320 15.07 18.62 -14.68
C PRO A 320 13.86 19.50 -14.33
N ILE A 321 14.10 20.65 -13.68
CA ILE A 321 13.05 21.59 -13.31
C ILE A 321 12.66 22.49 -14.49
N LEU A 322 13.64 22.99 -15.25
CA LEU A 322 13.39 23.93 -16.35
C LEU A 322 12.79 23.23 -17.57
N LYS A 323 13.13 21.96 -17.80
CA LYS A 323 12.73 21.18 -18.97
C LYS A 323 11.55 20.24 -18.73
N ALA A 324 11.09 20.06 -17.46
CA ALA A 324 9.89 19.28 -17.20
C ALA A 324 8.67 19.89 -17.87
N ASN A 325 7.83 19.06 -18.45
CA ASN A 325 6.53 19.48 -18.96
C ASN A 325 5.54 19.55 -17.80
N MET A 326 5.09 20.76 -17.47
CA MET A 326 4.07 21.02 -16.44
C MET A 326 2.99 21.96 -16.97
N ASP A 327 2.80 22.01 -18.28
CA ASP A 327 1.81 22.88 -18.90
C ASP A 327 0.44 22.19 -19.02
N TYR A 328 -0.12 21.85 -17.84
CA TYR A 328 -1.47 21.30 -17.75
C TYR A 328 -2.52 22.41 -17.70
N LYS A 329 -2.54 23.24 -18.75
CA LYS A 329 -3.39 24.42 -18.83
C LYS A 329 -4.39 24.33 -19.98
N VAL A 330 -5.59 24.84 -19.75
CA VAL A 330 -6.61 25.12 -20.76
C VAL A 330 -6.95 26.60 -20.65
N ASP A 331 -6.87 27.32 -21.76
CA ASP A 331 -7.08 28.79 -21.80
C ASP A 331 -6.20 29.57 -20.77
N GLY A 332 -4.94 29.10 -20.59
CA GLY A 332 -3.96 29.71 -19.70
C GLY A 332 -4.17 29.45 -18.21
N LYS A 333 -5.15 28.63 -17.83
CA LYS A 333 -5.42 28.23 -16.44
C LYS A 333 -5.17 26.75 -16.27
N TYR A 334 -4.64 26.37 -15.12
CA TYR A 334 -4.47 24.96 -14.76
C TYR A 334 -5.80 24.21 -14.77
N ASP A 335 -5.83 23.05 -15.41
CA ASP A 335 -7.03 22.28 -15.60
C ASP A 335 -6.76 20.77 -15.53
N LEU A 336 -7.45 20.08 -14.63
CA LEU A 336 -7.35 18.63 -14.48
C LEU A 336 -7.72 17.86 -15.75
N ARG A 337 -8.47 18.44 -16.68
CA ARG A 337 -8.76 17.82 -17.97
C ARG A 337 -7.50 17.62 -18.80
N ALA A 338 -6.56 18.57 -18.74
CA ALA A 338 -5.26 18.41 -19.38
C ALA A 338 -4.45 17.26 -18.76
N VAL A 339 -4.51 17.10 -17.43
CA VAL A 339 -3.90 15.96 -16.75
C VAL A 339 -4.54 14.63 -17.18
N CYS A 340 -5.86 14.58 -17.34
CA CYS A 340 -6.55 13.37 -17.84
C CYS A 340 -6.10 13.01 -19.25
N TRP A 341 -5.88 14.00 -20.09
CA TRP A 341 -5.36 13.85 -21.43
C TRP A 341 -3.96 13.22 -21.40
N ALA A 342 -3.07 13.79 -20.60
CA ALA A 342 -1.72 13.31 -20.39
C ALA A 342 -1.68 11.87 -19.85
N ILE A 343 -2.52 11.55 -18.86
CA ILE A 343 -2.64 10.20 -18.30
C ILE A 343 -3.12 9.19 -19.34
N ASN A 344 -4.13 9.57 -20.16
CA ASN A 344 -4.65 8.69 -21.20
C ASN A 344 -3.62 8.38 -22.28
N GLY A 345 -2.80 9.35 -22.62
CA GLY A 345 -1.86 9.30 -23.73
C GLY A 345 -2.46 9.70 -25.07
N TYR A 346 -1.61 10.24 -25.90
CA TYR A 346 -1.95 10.86 -27.19
C TYR A 346 -0.81 10.77 -28.19
N THR A 347 -1.11 10.99 -29.46
CA THR A 347 -0.11 11.17 -30.52
C THR A 347 0.48 12.58 -30.44
N VAL A 348 1.81 12.70 -30.45
CA VAL A 348 2.50 13.98 -30.26
C VAL A 348 2.21 14.96 -31.42
N GLN A 349 2.05 14.45 -32.64
CA GLN A 349 1.88 15.25 -33.83
C GLN A 349 0.55 16.03 -33.86
N ASP A 350 -0.55 15.40 -33.50
CA ASP A 350 -1.90 15.96 -33.65
C ASP A 350 -2.71 15.96 -32.35
N GLY A 351 -2.12 15.51 -31.23
CA GLY A 351 -2.78 15.45 -29.93
C GLY A 351 -3.95 14.49 -29.85
N LYS A 352 -4.07 13.53 -30.76
CA LYS A 352 -5.16 12.58 -30.78
C LYS A 352 -5.05 11.57 -29.64
N LEU A 353 -6.12 11.40 -28.87
CA LEU A 353 -6.17 10.42 -27.77
C LEU A 353 -5.98 9.00 -28.26
N LEU A 354 -5.18 8.24 -27.55
CA LEU A 354 -4.93 6.84 -27.83
C LEU A 354 -6.07 5.96 -27.27
N PRO A 355 -6.52 4.95 -28.02
CA PRO A 355 -7.55 4.03 -27.55
C PRO A 355 -7.03 3.00 -26.54
N GLY A 356 -5.72 2.90 -26.33
CA GLY A 356 -5.13 2.00 -25.35
C GLY A 356 -3.62 1.90 -25.45
N TYR A 357 -3.01 1.24 -24.50
CA TYR A 357 -1.56 1.09 -24.37
C TYR A 357 -0.88 0.39 -25.58
N ALA A 358 -1.64 -0.42 -26.32
CA ALA A 358 -1.12 -1.12 -27.50
C ALA A 358 -0.66 -0.15 -28.61
N GLN A 359 -1.22 1.04 -28.66
CA GLN A 359 -0.90 2.09 -29.63
C GLN A 359 0.28 2.97 -29.21
N LEU A 360 0.76 2.84 -27.97
CA LEU A 360 1.99 3.52 -27.53
C LEU A 360 3.19 3.08 -28.38
N GLN A 361 4.10 4.00 -28.65
CA GLN A 361 5.27 3.79 -29.49
C GLN A 361 6.57 4.06 -28.71
N ALA A 362 7.66 3.45 -29.16
CA ALA A 362 8.98 3.63 -28.55
C ALA A 362 9.87 4.63 -29.32
N ASP A 363 9.31 5.33 -30.30
CA ASP A 363 10.00 6.29 -31.18
C ASP A 363 9.73 7.76 -30.83
N GLY A 364 9.01 8.03 -29.74
CA GLY A 364 8.65 9.36 -29.30
C GLY A 364 7.46 9.99 -30.04
N SER A 365 6.78 9.26 -30.92
CA SER A 365 5.57 9.71 -31.61
C SER A 365 4.32 9.74 -30.71
N THR A 366 4.39 9.12 -29.53
CA THR A 366 3.33 9.12 -28.54
C THR A 366 3.84 9.61 -27.19
N ALA A 367 2.96 10.24 -26.43
CA ALA A 367 3.17 10.66 -25.05
C ALA A 367 2.09 10.05 -24.15
N CYS A 368 2.44 9.62 -22.94
CA CYS A 368 1.50 9.04 -21.98
C CYS A 368 2.09 9.03 -20.58
N GLY A 369 1.51 9.78 -19.66
CA GLY A 369 1.95 9.84 -18.28
C GLY A 369 1.75 8.54 -17.50
N MET A 370 0.80 7.67 -17.95
CA MET A 370 0.47 6.46 -17.21
C MET A 370 -0.14 5.36 -18.08
N TRP A 371 0.69 4.48 -18.61
CA TRP A 371 0.31 3.46 -19.59
C TRP A 371 -0.87 2.56 -19.17
N ILE A 372 -1.02 2.25 -17.86
CA ILE A 372 -2.13 1.40 -17.39
C ILE A 372 -3.49 2.06 -17.46
N TYR A 373 -3.55 3.40 -17.55
CA TYR A 373 -4.78 4.15 -17.77
C TYR A 373 -4.98 4.52 -19.24
N SER A 374 -4.03 4.21 -20.12
CA SER A 374 -4.16 4.53 -21.54
C SER A 374 -5.43 3.93 -22.13
N GLY A 375 -6.21 4.75 -22.84
CA GLY A 375 -7.50 4.36 -23.44
C GLY A 375 -8.69 4.35 -22.47
N TYR A 376 -8.53 4.81 -21.22
CA TYR A 376 -9.67 4.90 -20.32
C TYR A 376 -10.57 6.10 -20.65
N TYR A 377 -10.00 7.11 -21.29
CA TYR A 377 -10.66 8.33 -21.70
C TYR A 377 -10.38 8.58 -23.19
N ASN A 378 -11.33 8.36 -24.07
CA ASN A 378 -11.06 8.36 -25.51
C ASN A 378 -12.16 8.95 -26.39
N ASN A 379 -13.05 9.78 -25.86
CA ASN A 379 -14.05 10.42 -26.70
C ASN A 379 -13.53 11.76 -27.22
N GLU A 380 -13.35 11.84 -28.53
CA GLU A 380 -12.86 13.06 -29.18
C GLU A 380 -13.83 14.24 -29.14
N ALA A 381 -15.14 13.98 -29.03
CA ALA A 381 -16.16 15.04 -29.00
C ALA A 381 -16.13 15.84 -27.69
N ASP A 382 -15.82 15.15 -26.59
CA ASP A 382 -15.75 15.77 -25.24
C ASP A 382 -14.40 15.55 -24.58
N LYS A 383 -13.35 15.48 -25.37
CA LYS A 383 -12.01 15.06 -24.97
C LYS A 383 -11.38 15.81 -23.81
N LEU A 384 -11.88 16.98 -23.48
CA LEU A 384 -11.43 17.77 -22.34
C LEU A 384 -12.43 17.77 -21.18
N ASP A 385 -13.45 16.93 -21.23
CA ASP A 385 -14.44 16.84 -20.16
C ASP A 385 -14.64 15.39 -19.70
N PRO A 386 -13.79 14.90 -18.81
CA PRO A 386 -13.92 13.52 -18.30
C PRO A 386 -15.24 13.28 -17.57
N MET A 387 -15.94 14.33 -17.16
CA MET A 387 -17.22 14.21 -16.48
C MET A 387 -18.37 13.80 -17.41
N LYS A 388 -18.25 14.13 -18.69
CA LYS A 388 -19.19 13.71 -19.72
C LYS A 388 -18.85 12.36 -20.30
N GLN A 389 -17.66 11.84 -20.00
CA GLN A 389 -17.14 10.62 -20.56
C GLN A 389 -17.31 9.46 -19.60
N PRO A 390 -18.26 8.61 -19.83
CA PRO A 390 -18.11 7.24 -19.39
C PRO A 390 -16.93 6.69 -20.16
N THR A 391 -16.07 6.16 -19.49
CA THR A 391 -14.80 5.67 -19.90
C THR A 391 -14.91 4.58 -20.95
N ALA A 392 -14.03 4.62 -21.90
CA ALA A 392 -14.01 3.76 -23.07
C ALA A 392 -13.86 2.27 -22.79
N ARG A 393 -13.33 1.91 -21.63
CA ARG A 393 -13.13 0.51 -21.26
C ARG A 393 -14.38 -0.16 -20.70
N ARG A 394 -15.51 0.51 -20.79
CA ARG A 394 -16.75 0.01 -20.26
C ARG A 394 -17.90 0.41 -21.14
N SER A 395 -18.58 -0.58 -21.71
CA SER A 395 -19.78 -0.38 -22.50
C SER A 395 -21.05 -0.66 -21.69
N LYS A 396 -22.17 -0.22 -22.22
CA LYS A 396 -23.49 -0.61 -21.71
C LYS A 396 -23.72 -2.12 -21.83
N GLU A 397 -23.03 -2.73 -22.75
CA GLU A 397 -23.07 -4.16 -23.07
C GLU A 397 -22.00 -4.95 -22.32
N ASP A 398 -21.50 -4.43 -21.20
CA ASP A 398 -20.54 -5.17 -20.37
C ASP A 398 -21.09 -6.57 -20.03
N PRO A 399 -20.54 -7.64 -20.62
CA PRO A 399 -21.10 -8.99 -20.49
C PRO A 399 -21.00 -9.54 -19.07
N SER A 400 -20.21 -8.93 -18.20
CA SER A 400 -20.13 -9.31 -16.79
C SER A 400 -21.33 -8.87 -15.97
N GLY A 401 -22.22 -8.03 -16.53
CA GLY A 401 -23.32 -7.40 -15.79
C GLY A 401 -22.90 -6.45 -14.69
N MET A 402 -21.61 -6.08 -14.61
CA MET A 402 -21.08 -5.17 -13.59
C MET A 402 -21.06 -3.72 -14.08
N GLY A 403 -21.50 -3.49 -15.29
CA GLY A 403 -21.63 -2.18 -15.92
C GLY A 403 -22.77 -1.33 -15.36
N LEU A 404 -23.03 -1.38 -14.08
CA LEU A 404 -24.18 -0.71 -13.45
C LEU A 404 -24.05 0.81 -13.35
N PHE A 405 -22.83 1.33 -13.39
CA PHE A 405 -22.57 2.75 -13.16
C PHE A 405 -21.91 3.37 -14.39
N SER A 406 -22.62 4.22 -15.09
CA SER A 406 -22.04 5.07 -16.12
C SER A 406 -20.96 5.96 -15.49
N GLY A 407 -19.91 6.29 -16.20
CA GLY A 407 -18.79 7.09 -15.69
C GLY A 407 -17.75 6.32 -14.88
N TRP A 408 -17.92 5.01 -14.67
CA TRP A 408 -16.90 4.15 -14.09
C TRP A 408 -16.09 3.45 -15.19
N SER A 409 -14.81 3.22 -14.94
CA SER A 409 -13.91 2.51 -15.86
C SER A 409 -13.00 1.57 -15.11
N PHE A 410 -12.31 0.72 -15.87
CA PHE A 410 -11.20 -0.08 -15.34
C PHE A 410 -9.88 0.62 -15.61
N ALA A 411 -9.07 0.82 -14.56
CA ALA A 411 -7.75 1.43 -14.68
C ALA A 411 -6.82 0.56 -15.52
N TRP A 412 -6.82 -0.73 -15.27
CA TRP A 412 -5.90 -1.66 -15.90
C TRP A 412 -6.44 -2.19 -17.22
N PRO A 413 -5.60 -2.31 -18.26
CA PRO A 413 -6.01 -2.92 -19.52
C PRO A 413 -6.29 -4.43 -19.38
N ALA A 414 -5.65 -5.10 -18.42
CA ALA A 414 -5.75 -6.54 -18.24
C ALA A 414 -7.07 -6.83 -17.66
N ASN A 415 -7.64 -6.55 -16.80
CA ASN A 415 -9.01 -6.74 -16.41
C ASN A 415 -9.35 -6.03 -15.09
N ARG A 416 -10.58 -6.07 -14.83
CA ARG A 416 -11.20 -5.49 -13.67
C ARG A 416 -11.10 -6.36 -12.41
N ARG A 417 -10.84 -7.67 -12.53
CA ARG A 417 -10.93 -8.61 -11.42
C ARG A 417 -9.80 -9.62 -11.36
N VAL A 418 -9.46 -10.20 -12.50
CA VAL A 418 -8.55 -11.33 -12.59
C VAL A 418 -7.40 -11.01 -13.53
N LEU A 419 -6.19 -10.95 -12.99
CA LEU A 419 -4.97 -10.73 -13.76
C LEU A 419 -4.35 -12.04 -14.26
N TYR A 420 -4.90 -13.17 -13.85
CA TYR A 420 -4.37 -14.51 -14.10
C TYR A 420 -5.46 -15.42 -14.63
N ASN A 421 -6.25 -14.93 -15.57
CA ASN A 421 -7.48 -15.60 -16.03
C ASN A 421 -7.22 -16.93 -16.75
N ARG A 422 -6.03 -17.18 -17.31
CA ARG A 422 -5.68 -18.53 -17.82
C ARG A 422 -5.69 -19.61 -16.73
N ALA A 423 -5.44 -19.26 -15.49
CA ALA A 423 -5.54 -20.20 -14.38
C ALA A 423 -6.98 -20.72 -14.15
N SER A 424 -7.99 -20.09 -14.77
CA SER A 424 -9.37 -20.59 -14.79
C SER A 424 -9.60 -21.80 -15.71
N CYS A 425 -8.56 -22.22 -16.43
CA CYS A 425 -8.58 -23.33 -17.35
C CYS A 425 -7.61 -24.42 -16.96
N ASP A 426 -7.83 -25.62 -17.46
CA ASP A 426 -6.84 -26.69 -17.42
C ASP A 426 -5.66 -26.40 -18.40
N MET A 427 -4.69 -27.29 -18.42
CA MET A 427 -3.51 -27.18 -19.27
C MET A 427 -3.81 -27.22 -20.78
N LYS A 428 -5.01 -27.62 -21.17
CA LYS A 428 -5.49 -27.62 -22.56
C LYS A 428 -6.41 -26.43 -22.87
N GLY A 429 -6.55 -25.52 -21.92
CA GLY A 429 -7.41 -24.33 -22.05
C GLY A 429 -8.89 -24.61 -21.91
N ARG A 430 -9.28 -25.73 -21.25
CA ARG A 430 -10.68 -26.05 -20.95
C ARG A 430 -11.06 -25.46 -19.59
N PRO A 431 -12.15 -24.67 -19.51
CA PRO A 431 -12.58 -24.05 -18.26
C PRO A 431 -12.82 -25.05 -17.13
N TRP A 432 -12.35 -24.75 -15.93
CA TRP A 432 -12.67 -25.51 -14.72
C TRP A 432 -14.15 -25.41 -14.34
N ASN A 433 -14.77 -24.27 -14.61
CA ASN A 433 -16.19 -24.06 -14.40
C ASN A 433 -16.86 -23.63 -15.72
N PRO A 434 -17.52 -24.57 -16.44
CA PRO A 434 -18.18 -24.27 -17.70
C PRO A 434 -19.35 -23.27 -17.60
N GLU A 435 -19.93 -23.10 -16.42
CA GLU A 435 -21.01 -22.13 -16.18
C GLU A 435 -20.51 -20.69 -15.98
N LYS A 436 -19.21 -20.53 -15.69
CA LYS A 436 -18.58 -19.22 -15.42
C LYS A 436 -17.21 -19.13 -16.09
N VAL A 437 -17.22 -19.12 -17.41
CA VAL A 437 -16.00 -19.08 -18.22
C VAL A 437 -15.43 -17.66 -18.26
N PHE A 438 -14.16 -17.50 -17.94
CA PHE A 438 -13.41 -16.26 -18.19
C PHE A 438 -12.71 -16.32 -19.54
N VAL A 439 -11.92 -17.36 -19.75
CA VAL A 439 -11.24 -17.64 -21.01
C VAL A 439 -11.31 -19.12 -21.32
N GLU A 440 -11.26 -19.46 -22.61
CA GLU A 440 -11.06 -20.82 -23.08
C GLU A 440 -10.25 -20.83 -24.38
N TRP A 441 -9.52 -21.91 -24.62
CA TRP A 441 -8.86 -22.15 -25.89
C TRP A 441 -9.80 -22.87 -26.85
N LYS A 442 -10.06 -22.28 -28.01
CA LYS A 442 -10.87 -22.90 -29.07
C LYS A 442 -10.16 -22.83 -30.42
N GLY A 443 -9.79 -24.00 -30.89
CA GLY A 443 -9.10 -24.13 -32.17
C GLY A 443 -7.69 -23.58 -32.14
N ASP A 444 -7.53 -22.32 -32.48
CA ASP A 444 -6.26 -21.64 -32.68
C ASP A 444 -6.10 -20.35 -31.84
N LYS A 445 -7.09 -20.05 -30.98
CA LYS A 445 -7.11 -18.79 -30.21
C LYS A 445 -7.75 -18.92 -28.85
N TRP A 446 -7.40 -18.00 -27.96
CA TRP A 446 -8.10 -17.77 -26.71
C TRP A 446 -9.36 -16.94 -26.94
N LEU A 447 -10.51 -17.45 -26.49
CA LEU A 447 -11.74 -16.69 -26.38
C LEU A 447 -11.88 -16.11 -24.98
N GLN A 448 -12.30 -14.85 -24.92
CA GLN A 448 -12.55 -14.13 -23.67
C GLN A 448 -14.05 -13.84 -23.55
N TYR A 449 -14.62 -14.13 -22.40
CA TYR A 449 -16.05 -13.97 -22.11
C TYR A 449 -16.31 -12.84 -21.11
N ASP A 450 -15.28 -12.10 -20.78
CA ASP A 450 -15.36 -10.93 -19.91
C ASP A 450 -14.89 -9.68 -20.67
N VAL A 451 -14.80 -8.54 -19.99
CA VAL A 451 -14.21 -7.33 -20.58
C VAL A 451 -12.84 -7.64 -21.14
N GLY A 452 -12.54 -7.06 -22.29
CA GLY A 452 -11.27 -7.24 -22.99
C GLY A 452 -10.08 -7.17 -22.05
N ASP A 453 -9.23 -8.16 -22.13
CA ASP A 453 -8.10 -8.39 -21.25
C ASP A 453 -6.86 -8.69 -22.08
N PHE A 454 -5.72 -8.79 -21.43
CA PHE A 454 -4.51 -9.24 -22.10
C PHE A 454 -4.62 -10.72 -22.47
N VAL A 455 -4.40 -11.01 -23.75
CA VAL A 455 -4.28 -12.37 -24.25
C VAL A 455 -2.99 -12.51 -25.05
N THR A 456 -2.37 -13.66 -24.89
CA THR A 456 -1.27 -14.09 -25.77
C THR A 456 -1.83 -14.89 -26.95
N ALA A 457 -1.13 -14.86 -28.08
CA ALA A 457 -1.41 -15.75 -29.22
C ALA A 457 -0.95 -17.19 -28.97
N ASN A 458 -0.15 -17.41 -27.93
CA ASN A 458 0.42 -18.72 -27.64
C ASN A 458 -0.65 -19.71 -27.19
N PRO A 459 -0.59 -20.98 -27.64
CA PRO A 459 -1.48 -22.03 -27.19
C PRO A 459 -1.30 -22.34 -25.70
N PRO A 460 -2.23 -23.09 -25.10
CA PRO A 460 -2.07 -23.56 -23.71
C PRO A 460 -0.95 -24.58 -23.62
N ASP A 461 0.19 -24.17 -23.11
CA ASP A 461 1.45 -24.91 -23.06
C ASP A 461 2.02 -25.00 -21.64
N ASN A 462 1.18 -25.37 -20.67
CA ASN A 462 1.48 -25.43 -19.24
C ASN A 462 1.76 -24.08 -18.58
N LYS A 463 1.39 -22.99 -19.21
CA LYS A 463 1.55 -21.63 -18.68
C LYS A 463 0.18 -21.11 -18.26
N ALA A 464 0.06 -20.69 -17.01
CA ALA A 464 -1.22 -20.32 -16.40
C ALA A 464 -1.47 -18.81 -16.32
N PHE A 465 -0.43 -17.98 -16.41
CA PHE A 465 -0.54 -16.55 -16.15
C PHE A 465 -0.12 -15.69 -17.33
N PHE A 466 -0.90 -14.66 -17.63
CA PHE A 466 -0.58 -13.70 -18.67
C PHE A 466 0.31 -12.55 -18.19
N MET A 467 0.21 -12.19 -16.92
CA MET A 467 0.89 -11.01 -16.37
C MET A 467 2.38 -11.19 -16.20
N THR A 468 2.83 -12.38 -15.88
CA THR A 468 4.25 -12.66 -15.65
C THR A 468 4.94 -13.04 -16.97
N TRP A 469 6.21 -12.66 -17.10
CA TRP A 469 7.03 -13.06 -18.22
C TRP A 469 7.25 -14.60 -18.27
N GLU A 470 7.22 -15.24 -17.11
CA GLU A 470 7.33 -16.71 -16.98
C GLU A 470 6.03 -17.43 -17.28
N GLN A 471 4.90 -16.75 -17.20
CA GLN A 471 3.56 -17.30 -17.35
C GLN A 471 3.24 -18.46 -16.41
N ASN A 472 3.95 -18.55 -15.29
CA ASN A 472 3.78 -19.55 -14.24
C ASN A 472 3.88 -18.89 -12.87
N ALA A 473 3.23 -19.49 -11.88
CA ALA A 473 3.41 -19.13 -10.49
C ALA A 473 4.45 -20.01 -9.82
N ARG A 474 5.11 -19.49 -8.80
CA ARG A 474 6.09 -20.22 -7.99
C ARG A 474 5.59 -20.39 -6.57
N LEU A 475 5.77 -21.57 -6.01
CA LEU A 475 5.50 -21.87 -4.60
C LEU A 475 6.63 -21.42 -3.66
N PHE A 476 7.64 -20.74 -4.19
CA PHE A 476 8.78 -20.21 -3.43
C PHE A 476 9.23 -18.89 -4.03
N SER A 477 9.96 -18.12 -3.25
CA SER A 477 10.63 -16.90 -3.73
C SER A 477 12.14 -17.11 -3.74
N TYR A 478 12.83 -16.47 -4.68
CA TYR A 478 14.26 -16.30 -4.64
C TYR A 478 14.59 -14.80 -4.52
N ALA A 479 15.74 -14.49 -3.95
CA ALA A 479 16.18 -13.11 -3.75
C ALA A 479 15.29 -12.25 -2.82
N MET A 480 14.50 -12.87 -1.94
CA MET A 480 13.81 -12.20 -0.86
C MET A 480 14.70 -12.12 0.40
N ALA A 481 14.62 -11.01 1.11
CA ALA A 481 15.43 -10.79 2.32
C ALA A 481 15.11 -11.82 3.42
N ASP A 482 13.88 -12.28 3.49
CA ASP A 482 13.35 -13.20 4.50
C ASP A 482 13.29 -14.68 4.03
N GLY A 483 14.02 -15.01 2.97
CA GLY A 483 14.20 -16.38 2.50
C GLY A 483 13.14 -16.88 1.51
N PRO A 484 13.35 -18.12 0.98
CA PRO A 484 12.55 -18.64 -0.11
C PRO A 484 11.16 -19.11 0.29
N MET A 485 10.96 -19.56 1.52
CA MET A 485 9.70 -20.10 2.04
C MET A 485 9.30 -19.37 3.31
N PRO A 486 8.00 -19.08 3.50
CA PRO A 486 7.51 -18.47 4.73
C PRO A 486 7.84 -19.31 5.97
N GLU A 487 8.24 -18.63 7.03
CA GLU A 487 8.53 -19.21 8.34
C GLU A 487 7.64 -18.61 9.41
N HIS A 488 7.39 -19.35 10.48
CA HIS A 488 6.79 -18.76 11.68
C HIS A 488 7.85 -18.00 12.47
N TYR A 489 7.61 -16.73 12.69
CA TYR A 489 8.35 -15.90 13.62
C TYR A 489 7.39 -15.29 14.65
N GLU A 490 7.87 -15.15 15.87
CA GLU A 490 7.20 -14.34 16.87
C GLU A 490 7.34 -12.84 16.53
N PRO A 491 6.41 -11.98 16.98
CA PRO A 491 6.57 -10.54 16.84
C PRO A 491 7.85 -10.03 17.53
N PHE A 492 8.26 -8.82 17.19
CA PHE A 492 9.46 -8.20 17.79
C PHE A 492 9.46 -8.29 19.33
N GLU A 493 8.31 -8.09 19.95
CA GLU A 493 8.07 -8.31 21.37
C GLU A 493 7.05 -9.44 21.55
N SER A 494 7.47 -10.58 22.04
CA SER A 494 6.61 -11.73 22.26
C SER A 494 6.59 -12.16 23.71
N PRO A 495 5.46 -12.64 24.22
CA PRO A 495 5.37 -13.23 25.57
C PRO A 495 5.95 -14.63 25.66
N THR A 496 6.29 -15.27 24.53
CA THR A 496 6.75 -16.65 24.46
C THR A 496 8.01 -16.80 23.62
N LYS A 497 8.67 -17.94 23.74
CA LYS A 497 9.74 -18.33 22.84
C LYS A 497 9.14 -18.89 21.54
N ASN A 498 9.82 -18.70 20.43
CA ASN A 498 9.50 -19.38 19.20
C ASN A 498 9.75 -20.90 19.39
N LEU A 499 8.75 -21.72 19.10
CA LEU A 499 8.82 -23.18 19.24
C LEU A 499 9.20 -23.88 17.94
N LEU A 500 9.25 -23.17 16.83
CA LEU A 500 9.43 -23.72 15.50
C LEU A 500 10.81 -23.41 14.89
N ASN A 501 11.52 -22.43 15.44
CA ASN A 501 12.91 -22.15 15.09
C ASN A 501 13.61 -21.37 16.21
N ASP A 502 14.93 -21.21 16.12
CA ASP A 502 15.75 -20.58 17.15
C ASP A 502 15.64 -19.04 17.16
N SER A 503 15.10 -18.45 16.11
CA SER A 503 14.86 -17.02 16.02
C SER A 503 13.54 -16.64 16.69
N VAL A 504 13.55 -15.63 17.55
CA VAL A 504 12.32 -15.11 18.18
C VAL A 504 11.54 -14.29 17.18
N GLN A 505 12.18 -13.34 16.53
CA GLN A 505 11.58 -12.51 15.45
C GLN A 505 12.17 -12.87 14.09
N ALA A 506 11.63 -12.28 13.02
CA ALA A 506 12.22 -12.38 11.69
C ALA A 506 13.68 -11.90 11.74
N PRO A 507 14.67 -12.73 11.37
CA PRO A 507 16.08 -12.40 11.52
C PRO A 507 16.54 -11.22 10.65
N CYS A 508 15.78 -10.92 9.60
CA CYS A 508 16.02 -9.80 8.68
C CYS A 508 15.18 -8.55 8.99
N ALA A 509 14.42 -8.55 10.08
CA ALA A 509 13.57 -7.42 10.45
C ALA A 509 14.39 -6.13 10.59
N LEU A 510 13.79 -5.00 10.19
CA LEU A 510 14.48 -3.71 10.12
C LEU A 510 14.45 -2.97 11.46
N PHE A 511 15.53 -2.25 11.75
CA PHE A 511 15.67 -1.34 12.89
C PHE A 511 15.57 -2.00 14.28
N THR A 512 15.78 -3.32 14.37
CA THR A 512 15.68 -4.07 15.63
C THR A 512 16.77 -3.69 16.64
N GLU A 513 17.92 -3.22 16.17
CA GLU A 513 19.08 -2.85 16.99
C GLU A 513 19.18 -1.34 17.27
N ASP A 514 18.18 -0.56 16.86
CA ASP A 514 18.19 0.89 17.10
C ASP A 514 18.02 1.18 18.60
N LYS A 515 18.84 2.11 19.12
CA LYS A 515 18.86 2.51 20.54
C LYS A 515 17.51 3.08 21.03
N ASP A 516 16.75 3.69 20.10
CA ASP A 516 15.45 4.30 20.40
C ASP A 516 14.32 3.26 20.36
N ASN A 517 14.66 1.99 20.11
CA ASN A 517 13.70 0.91 19.90
C ASN A 517 14.05 -0.33 20.74
N ARG A 518 14.30 -0.14 22.02
CA ARG A 518 14.62 -1.23 22.93
C ARG A 518 13.45 -2.20 23.06
N ARG A 519 13.75 -3.49 22.98
CA ARG A 519 12.75 -4.55 23.17
C ARG A 519 12.26 -4.56 24.63
N GLY A 520 10.94 -4.58 24.80
CA GLY A 520 10.31 -4.84 26.09
C GLY A 520 10.39 -6.32 26.46
N THR A 521 10.40 -6.62 27.75
CA THR A 521 10.40 -7.98 28.28
C THR A 521 9.05 -8.30 28.95
N THR A 522 8.70 -9.57 29.03
CA THR A 522 7.46 -10.00 29.73
C THR A 522 7.53 -9.84 31.25
N GLN A 523 8.71 -9.63 31.81
CA GLN A 523 8.89 -9.33 33.25
C GLN A 523 8.39 -7.92 33.55
N ASP A 524 8.65 -6.98 32.65
CA ASP A 524 8.29 -5.57 32.83
C ASP A 524 6.92 -5.26 32.21
N TYR A 525 6.60 -5.91 31.07
CA TYR A 525 5.41 -5.65 30.24
C TYR A 525 4.73 -6.98 29.88
N PRO A 526 3.89 -7.52 30.77
CA PRO A 526 3.38 -8.90 30.65
C PRO A 526 2.26 -9.11 29.62
N TYR A 527 1.65 -8.05 29.08
CA TYR A 527 0.46 -8.13 28.26
C TYR A 527 0.78 -7.79 26.80
N VAL A 528 0.20 -8.58 25.89
CA VAL A 528 0.29 -8.30 24.45
C VAL A 528 -0.74 -7.25 24.08
N CYS A 529 -0.30 -6.16 23.46
CA CYS A 529 -1.19 -5.13 22.97
C CYS A 529 -1.27 -5.19 21.42
N THR A 530 -2.48 -5.04 20.90
CA THR A 530 -2.74 -4.84 19.48
C THR A 530 -3.43 -3.50 19.23
N THR A 531 -3.17 -2.86 18.09
CA THR A 531 -3.93 -1.69 17.65
C THR A 531 -4.97 -2.06 16.61
N TYR A 532 -6.08 -1.34 16.55
CA TYR A 532 -7.12 -1.55 15.56
C TYR A 532 -7.91 -0.26 15.29
N SER A 533 -8.78 -0.30 14.26
CA SER A 533 -9.68 0.80 13.91
C SER A 533 -11.08 0.53 14.44
N VAL A 534 -11.74 1.59 14.89
CA VAL A 534 -13.19 1.60 15.16
C VAL A 534 -13.92 2.23 13.98
N THR A 535 -15.18 1.88 13.77
CA THR A 535 -15.96 2.30 12.61
C THR A 535 -16.31 3.79 12.59
N GLU A 536 -16.35 4.41 13.74
CA GLU A 536 -16.71 5.81 13.95
C GLU A 536 -15.57 6.78 13.69
N GLN A 537 -14.32 6.27 13.67
CA GLN A 537 -13.13 7.08 13.46
C GLN A 537 -12.34 6.62 12.23
N TRP A 538 -11.73 7.57 11.53
CA TRP A 538 -10.97 7.32 10.31
C TRP A 538 -9.48 7.58 10.51
N GLN A 539 -8.64 6.59 10.18
CA GLN A 539 -7.18 6.71 10.23
C GLN A 539 -6.68 7.27 11.57
N THR A 540 -5.90 8.34 11.57
CA THR A 540 -5.44 9.01 12.80
C THR A 540 -6.56 9.73 13.57
N GLY A 541 -7.78 9.76 13.04
CA GLY A 541 -8.90 10.47 13.62
C GLY A 541 -8.87 12.00 13.45
N ALA A 542 -7.83 12.55 12.84
CA ALA A 542 -7.69 14.01 12.70
C ALA A 542 -8.90 14.67 12.01
N GLN A 543 -9.48 13.99 11.04
CA GLN A 543 -10.67 14.44 10.31
C GLN A 543 -11.96 14.17 11.12
N THR A 544 -12.12 12.95 11.61
CA THR A 544 -13.36 12.48 12.26
C THR A 544 -13.51 13.01 13.68
N ARG A 545 -12.41 13.29 14.39
CA ARG A 545 -12.45 13.97 15.70
C ARG A 545 -12.92 15.43 15.61
N SER A 546 -13.02 15.98 14.40
CA SER A 546 -13.63 17.28 14.13
C SER A 546 -15.12 17.20 13.78
N ILE A 547 -15.75 16.02 13.85
CA ILE A 547 -17.17 15.80 13.55
C ILE A 547 -17.92 15.47 14.87
N PRO A 548 -18.82 16.37 15.35
CA PRO A 548 -19.42 16.24 16.67
C PRO A 548 -20.15 14.91 16.90
N TRP A 549 -21.01 14.49 15.97
CA TRP A 549 -21.81 13.26 16.11
C TRP A 549 -21.00 11.97 16.10
N LEU A 550 -19.83 11.93 15.47
CA LEU A 550 -18.93 10.77 15.57
C LEU A 550 -18.26 10.71 16.95
N ASN A 551 -17.98 11.87 17.52
CA ASN A 551 -17.41 11.96 18.86
C ASN A 551 -18.44 11.70 19.98
N GLU A 552 -19.73 11.88 19.72
CA GLU A 552 -20.79 11.42 20.64
C GLU A 552 -20.81 9.89 20.73
N LEU A 553 -20.55 9.18 19.63
CA LEU A 553 -20.50 7.72 19.60
C LEU A 553 -19.24 7.18 20.30
N ILE A 554 -18.07 7.75 20.00
CA ILE A 554 -16.80 7.41 20.65
C ILE A 554 -16.01 8.68 20.98
N SER A 555 -16.11 9.12 22.22
CA SER A 555 -15.61 10.41 22.69
C SER A 555 -14.17 10.39 23.22
N CYS A 556 -13.59 9.23 23.49
CA CYS A 556 -12.26 9.12 24.08
C CYS A 556 -11.57 7.81 23.69
N ASN A 557 -10.25 7.81 23.80
CA ASN A 557 -9.46 6.59 23.63
C ASN A 557 -9.72 5.61 24.78
N PHE A 558 -9.66 4.32 24.46
CA PHE A 558 -9.87 3.25 25.43
C PHE A 558 -8.95 2.07 25.17
N ILE A 559 -8.89 1.17 26.14
CA ILE A 559 -8.24 -0.13 26.00
C ILE A 559 -9.22 -1.24 26.36
N GLU A 560 -9.41 -2.19 25.46
CA GLU A 560 -10.17 -3.40 25.74
C GLU A 560 -9.32 -4.40 26.50
N LEU A 561 -9.88 -4.96 27.56
CA LEU A 561 -9.25 -6.01 28.36
C LEU A 561 -10.30 -7.04 28.82
N SER A 562 -9.86 -8.28 29.06
CA SER A 562 -10.74 -9.34 29.53
C SER A 562 -11.23 -9.11 30.94
N GLU A 563 -12.34 -9.79 31.32
CA GLU A 563 -12.86 -9.76 32.69
C GLU A 563 -11.84 -10.32 33.69
N GLU A 564 -11.08 -11.35 33.31
CA GLU A 564 -10.04 -11.94 34.13
C GLU A 564 -8.93 -10.94 34.45
N LEU A 565 -8.40 -10.25 33.42
CA LEU A 565 -7.37 -9.24 33.62
C LEU A 565 -7.89 -8.05 34.43
N ALA A 566 -9.11 -7.62 34.15
CA ALA A 566 -9.75 -6.54 34.89
C ALA A 566 -9.88 -6.88 36.39
N LYS A 567 -10.30 -8.10 36.70
CA LYS A 567 -10.37 -8.62 38.07
C LYS A 567 -9.00 -8.70 38.75
N GLU A 568 -8.01 -9.24 38.04
CA GLU A 568 -6.62 -9.34 38.51
C GLU A 568 -6.06 -7.97 38.93
N LYS A 569 -6.32 -6.95 38.11
CA LYS A 569 -5.81 -5.58 38.32
C LYS A 569 -6.71 -4.68 39.16
N GLY A 570 -7.88 -5.15 39.57
CA GLY A 570 -8.85 -4.34 40.28
C GLY A 570 -9.43 -3.19 39.45
N ILE A 571 -9.48 -3.37 38.14
CA ILE A 571 -9.98 -2.38 37.15
C ILE A 571 -11.47 -2.66 36.89
N LYS A 572 -12.25 -1.59 36.85
CA LYS A 572 -13.67 -1.64 36.46
C LYS A 572 -13.86 -1.01 35.07
N ASN A 573 -14.92 -1.43 34.39
CA ASN A 573 -15.32 -0.80 33.14
C ASN A 573 -15.50 0.72 33.33
N GLY A 574 -14.89 1.53 32.47
CA GLY A 574 -14.90 2.99 32.54
C GLY A 574 -13.81 3.62 33.42
N ASP A 575 -13.07 2.85 34.21
CA ASP A 575 -11.95 3.38 34.98
C ASP A 575 -10.88 4.03 34.03
N THR A 576 -10.23 5.07 34.49
CA THR A 576 -9.03 5.57 33.83
C THR A 576 -7.86 4.66 34.18
N VAL A 577 -7.16 4.18 33.16
CA VAL A 577 -6.00 3.31 33.30
C VAL A 577 -4.78 3.94 32.65
N ARG A 578 -3.63 3.67 33.21
CA ARG A 578 -2.34 3.92 32.59
C ARG A 578 -1.89 2.67 31.87
N VAL A 579 -1.51 2.82 30.61
CA VAL A 579 -0.89 1.78 29.78
C VAL A 579 0.50 2.26 29.40
N TRP A 580 1.53 1.44 29.60
CA TRP A 580 2.91 1.89 29.34
C TRP A 580 3.83 0.76 28.92
N ASN A 581 4.93 1.15 28.32
CA ASN A 581 6.10 0.32 28.11
C ASN A 581 7.39 1.19 28.13
N ASN A 582 8.50 0.66 27.66
CA ASN A 582 9.78 1.37 27.62
C ASN A 582 9.85 2.55 26.61
N ARG A 583 8.83 2.72 25.75
CA ARG A 583 8.76 3.81 24.76
C ARG A 583 7.88 4.98 25.22
N GLY A 584 6.81 4.67 25.90
CA GLY A 584 5.86 5.70 26.30
C GLY A 584 4.85 5.24 27.34
N SER A 585 3.92 6.14 27.65
CA SER A 585 2.80 5.92 28.57
C SER A 585 1.59 6.70 28.10
N VAL A 586 0.42 6.07 28.11
CA VAL A 586 -0.87 6.67 27.73
C VAL A 586 -1.89 6.47 28.84
N LYS A 587 -2.83 7.42 28.97
CA LYS A 587 -3.97 7.34 29.87
C LYS A 587 -5.25 7.18 29.02
N VAL A 588 -5.96 6.09 29.24
CA VAL A 588 -7.15 5.73 28.45
C VAL A 588 -8.25 5.19 29.34
N ARG A 589 -9.46 5.03 28.82
CA ARG A 589 -10.56 4.37 29.54
C ARG A 589 -10.46 2.86 29.41
N ALA A 590 -10.71 2.15 30.49
CA ALA A 590 -10.84 0.69 30.45
C ALA A 590 -12.19 0.27 29.88
N MET A 591 -12.19 -0.58 28.88
CA MET A 591 -13.36 -1.27 28.35
C MET A 591 -13.22 -2.76 28.67
N VAL A 592 -13.95 -3.22 29.70
CA VAL A 592 -13.96 -4.64 30.06
C VAL A 592 -14.88 -5.38 29.12
N THR A 593 -14.37 -6.40 28.42
CA THR A 593 -15.08 -7.04 27.32
C THR A 593 -14.79 -8.53 27.23
N ILE A 594 -15.74 -9.30 26.69
CA ILE A 594 -15.56 -10.71 26.35
C ILE A 594 -14.80 -10.93 25.04
N ARG A 595 -14.48 -9.89 24.27
CA ARG A 595 -13.78 -10.01 22.98
C ARG A 595 -12.29 -10.30 23.14
N MET A 596 -11.66 -9.76 24.16
CA MET A 596 -10.22 -9.91 24.42
C MET A 596 -9.96 -11.08 25.39
N GLN A 597 -10.33 -12.29 24.95
CA GLN A 597 -10.13 -13.48 25.75
C GLN A 597 -8.64 -13.79 25.92
N PRO A 598 -8.19 -14.20 27.11
CA PRO A 598 -6.84 -14.70 27.30
C PRO A 598 -6.65 -16.01 26.55
N MET A 599 -5.43 -16.25 26.07
CA MET A 599 -5.07 -17.44 25.30
C MET A 599 -4.09 -18.31 26.06
N GLN A 600 -4.19 -19.64 25.87
CA GLN A 600 -3.21 -20.62 26.39
C GLN A 600 -2.12 -20.85 25.37
N ILE A 601 -1.06 -20.05 25.42
CA ILE A 601 0.06 -20.16 24.49
C ILE A 601 1.21 -20.92 25.15
N ASN A 602 1.58 -22.05 24.59
CA ASN A 602 2.64 -22.91 25.14
C ASN A 602 2.42 -23.25 26.63
N GLY A 603 1.17 -23.50 27.02
CA GLY A 603 0.79 -23.80 28.41
C GLY A 603 0.81 -22.61 29.39
N LYS A 604 1.02 -21.37 28.89
CA LYS A 604 1.01 -20.15 29.68
C LYS A 604 -0.21 -19.32 29.32
N LEU A 605 -0.95 -18.89 30.34
CA LEU A 605 -2.03 -17.91 30.16
C LEU A 605 -1.45 -16.57 29.70
N THR A 606 -1.87 -16.11 28.55
CA THR A 606 -1.40 -14.88 27.92
C THR A 606 -2.59 -13.95 27.71
N HIS A 607 -2.57 -12.79 28.36
CA HIS A 607 -3.57 -11.76 28.15
C HIS A 607 -3.24 -10.91 26.94
N VAL A 608 -4.26 -10.68 26.12
CA VAL A 608 -4.22 -9.77 24.99
C VAL A 608 -5.13 -8.60 25.29
N VAL A 609 -4.67 -7.39 24.96
CA VAL A 609 -5.45 -6.14 25.12
C VAL A 609 -5.46 -5.40 23.80
N GLY A 610 -6.49 -4.62 23.57
CA GLY A 610 -6.68 -3.92 22.30
C GLY A 610 -6.91 -2.43 22.45
N MET A 611 -6.28 -1.60 21.62
CA MET A 611 -6.37 -0.15 21.68
C MET A 611 -6.68 0.45 20.31
N PRO A 612 -7.72 1.30 20.17
CA PRO A 612 -7.90 2.11 18.97
C PRO A 612 -6.76 3.11 18.79
N HIS A 613 -6.39 3.34 17.51
CA HIS A 613 -5.26 4.21 17.18
C HIS A 613 -5.65 5.62 16.71
N HIS A 614 -6.90 6.06 16.97
CA HIS A 614 -7.45 7.28 16.36
C HIS A 614 -7.33 8.54 17.21
N PHE A 615 -6.81 8.47 18.42
CA PHE A 615 -6.82 9.60 19.36
C PHE A 615 -5.43 10.18 19.58
N SER A 616 -5.37 11.50 19.75
CA SER A 616 -4.15 12.23 20.06
C SER A 616 -4.50 13.64 20.60
N TRP A 617 -3.49 14.48 20.83
CA TRP A 617 -3.65 15.82 21.46
C TRP A 617 -4.36 16.85 20.57
N ALA A 618 -4.28 16.73 19.24
CA ALA A 618 -4.96 17.63 18.33
C ALA A 618 -6.38 17.15 18.03
N GLY A 619 -7.32 18.06 17.98
CA GLY A 619 -8.73 17.78 17.68
C GLY A 619 -9.64 18.89 18.18
N SER A 620 -10.75 19.13 17.47
CA SER A 620 -11.69 20.20 17.82
C SER A 620 -12.68 19.78 18.90
N PHE A 621 -13.08 18.51 18.92
CA PHE A 621 -14.13 18.02 19.84
C PHE A 621 -13.66 16.86 20.72
N ALA A 622 -12.72 16.06 20.27
CA ALA A 622 -12.16 14.97 21.06
C ALA A 622 -10.64 14.93 20.95
N THR A 623 -10.00 14.76 22.10
CA THR A 623 -8.55 14.58 22.22
C THR A 623 -8.26 13.34 23.07
N GLY A 624 -7.03 12.89 23.10
CA GLY A 624 -6.59 11.78 23.95
C GLY A 624 -5.09 11.51 23.76
N ASP A 625 -4.60 10.48 24.40
CA ASP A 625 -3.21 10.07 24.25
C ASP A 625 -3.03 9.18 23.02
N ASN A 626 -1.88 9.28 22.39
CA ASN A 626 -1.56 8.57 21.16
C ASN A 626 -1.09 7.14 21.44
N GLY A 627 -1.87 6.14 21.01
CA GLY A 627 -1.50 4.73 21.17
C GLY A 627 -0.19 4.34 20.45
N ASN A 628 0.19 5.05 19.39
CA ASN A 628 1.44 4.80 18.67
C ASN A 628 2.70 5.26 19.42
N ASP A 629 2.57 5.96 20.53
CA ASP A 629 3.70 6.19 21.44
C ASP A 629 4.21 4.89 22.10
N LEU A 630 3.40 3.83 22.06
CA LEU A 630 3.72 2.51 22.60
C LEU A 630 4.22 1.51 21.56
N THR A 631 3.99 1.75 20.26
CA THR A 631 4.36 0.80 19.20
C THR A 631 5.87 0.83 18.90
N PRO A 632 6.49 -0.32 18.53
CA PRO A 632 7.90 -0.35 18.20
C PRO A 632 8.19 0.14 16.78
N ASN A 633 9.26 0.88 16.59
CA ASN A 633 9.71 1.36 15.28
C ASN A 633 10.58 0.29 14.58
N VAL A 634 10.03 -0.88 14.34
CA VAL A 634 10.64 -2.01 13.63
C VAL A 634 9.77 -2.42 12.45
N GLY A 635 10.31 -3.06 11.46
CA GLY A 635 9.54 -3.38 10.26
C GLY A 635 9.93 -4.65 9.53
N ASP A 636 9.05 -5.02 8.62
CA ASP A 636 9.21 -6.13 7.69
C ASP A 636 10.34 -5.85 6.68
N PRO A 637 11.24 -6.81 6.42
CA PRO A 637 12.41 -6.60 5.56
C PRO A 637 12.09 -6.51 4.06
N VAL A 638 10.90 -6.94 3.66
CA VAL A 638 10.47 -7.00 2.25
C VAL A 638 9.51 -5.88 1.90
N SER A 639 8.46 -5.72 2.69
CA SER A 639 7.42 -4.71 2.46
C SER A 639 7.73 -3.37 3.10
N PHE A 640 8.69 -3.33 4.04
CA PHE A 640 9.03 -2.16 4.85
C PHE A 640 7.88 -1.63 5.74
N ILE A 641 6.84 -2.44 5.94
CA ILE A 641 5.70 -2.09 6.78
C ILE A 641 6.09 -2.25 8.25
N PRO A 642 5.78 -1.25 9.12
CA PRO A 642 6.09 -1.31 10.54
C PRO A 642 5.22 -2.30 11.32
N GLU A 643 5.72 -2.71 12.49
CA GLU A 643 4.99 -3.51 13.49
C GLU A 643 4.02 -2.63 14.29
N TYR A 644 2.73 -2.88 14.17
CA TYR A 644 1.69 -2.18 14.94
C TYR A 644 0.77 -3.12 15.71
N LYS A 645 0.84 -4.43 15.43
CA LYS A 645 -0.22 -5.37 15.85
C LYS A 645 0.18 -6.28 16.99
N ALA A 646 1.45 -6.28 17.39
CA ALA A 646 1.89 -7.06 18.53
C ALA A 646 3.10 -6.41 19.22
N PHE A 647 2.88 -5.90 20.41
CA PHE A 647 3.91 -5.33 21.28
C PHE A 647 3.51 -5.50 22.75
N LEU A 648 4.49 -5.37 23.64
CA LEU A 648 4.26 -5.60 25.06
C LEU A 648 3.96 -4.30 25.80
N VAL A 649 3.01 -4.40 26.75
CA VAL A 649 2.61 -3.30 27.64
C VAL A 649 2.37 -3.80 29.07
N ASN A 650 2.35 -2.87 30.02
CA ASN A 650 1.79 -3.07 31.34
C ASN A 650 0.60 -2.14 31.55
N ILE A 651 -0.29 -2.49 32.47
CA ILE A 651 -1.54 -1.77 32.74
C ILE A 651 -1.73 -1.67 34.24
N GLU A 652 -2.15 -0.48 34.70
CA GLU A 652 -2.58 -0.25 36.07
C GLU A 652 -3.73 0.76 36.11
N LYS A 653 -4.52 0.74 37.18
CA LYS A 653 -5.51 1.77 37.43
C LYS A 653 -4.78 3.10 37.67
N ALA A 654 -5.14 4.14 36.92
CA ALA A 654 -4.61 5.47 37.14
C ALA A 654 -5.14 6.03 38.47
N ALA A 655 -4.26 6.69 39.20
CA ALA A 655 -4.61 7.34 40.46
C ALA A 655 -5.55 8.56 40.22
#